data_ae5e3e957f17b353ad5830783dc6492a
#
_entry.id   ae5e3e957f17b353ad5830783dc6492a
#
_cell.length_a   1.000
_cell.length_b   1.000
_cell.length_c   1.000
_cell.angle_alpha   90.00
_cell.angle_beta   90.00
_cell.angle_gamma   90.00
#
_symmetry.space_group_name_H-M   'P 1'
#
loop_
_entity.id
_entity.type
_entity.pdbx_description
1 polymer ?
#
loop_
_entity_poly.entity_id
_entity_poly.type
_entity_poly.pdbx_seq_one_letter_code
_entity_poly.pdbx_strand_id
1 'polypeptide(L)'
;MTLRPGPWVLGALVAAAAFTLAVTRVEDPDTWTHLALGRLMVETRGLPAHEVLVFPSTALPYHNTEWLFDVVVYLVFRTGGLAGVVLVKAATVALAFWILWKDATLNRGPGADAGLRSLIAAAVLLSCLPMVRHRFVERPDIALMVFLGFTIYALDAYLLDGRRWIFWLPAVHVLWANMHPSVIVTVVPFGAALAGGVGLHLLGRWRGIAIPDTPSAKQLTTVAAVLAADLLASLLNPRGVEILTLPFQLAASPWFTQEVSELQRPPFELYPGPYVLAALLLLTLVALWRRAPLIPVLLVAPFALLGFSAVRFIFLFVVVGSTVLSRNLVSLVSSWSGKRFRRSALAFAVAGIVAGVTAVGLALAQVPPLTNSRKTVGLDVDERFVPEGALRYLDRAGMTGRLFNAFHFGGYLAWRDFPKRVAIIDGRGYVPRGLQEEIHFARAYPEHLERLQSTYGFDAAVMDYPVYSGESLSPDIDLALTSPGWALVYWDDVALVYLRRSSRWAEVIARDEYSSVRPANGLPALWRSLADKAAVPAIRAELERNIAQTGSARGRTFLGFALLQEGKADEALETFARVRDPERRLDVLQGEALAWQQKGDKARAIEAYERAVAVQEDALTLYGLGAALIEAGRASEAIRPLERARAKNPGLLPVYPLLIEAYRRAGQPQREADIAQVGAAAMRRAQAAERARNGLGLNRSGRLAEAVAELEAASALDPDNAKIRSDLGFVYLFAGRMEDAVRQQRAALERDPRLAQAHYGLGQALEKGGDGQGARREFAEYARLEPRSYLAWRLRETPAALPRRHRNSSRPRRLPHGHEGRRASQGTRAGVTGDADRSTALRRHPVR
;
A
#
# COMPACT_ATOMS: atom_id res chain seq x y z
N MET A 1 9.93 -13.88 -52.11
CA MET A 1 10.87 -13.97 -51.00
C MET A 1 10.11 -13.70 -49.70
N THR A 2 9.56 -14.73 -49.06
CA THR A 2 8.89 -14.57 -47.76
C THR A 2 9.97 -14.44 -46.68
N LEU A 3 10.22 -13.22 -46.20
CA LEU A 3 11.04 -12.95 -45.03
C LEU A 3 10.40 -13.65 -43.82
N ARG A 4 10.81 -14.90 -43.55
CA ARG A 4 10.49 -15.52 -42.27
C ARG A 4 11.43 -14.88 -41.23
N PRO A 5 10.93 -14.05 -40.33
CA PRO A 5 11.78 -13.47 -39.30
C PRO A 5 12.46 -14.62 -38.55
N GLY A 6 13.77 -14.50 -38.36
CA GLY A 6 14.52 -15.49 -37.57
C GLY A 6 13.87 -15.65 -36.18
N PRO A 7 13.91 -16.84 -35.58
CA PRO A 7 13.27 -17.07 -34.26
C PRO A 7 13.63 -16.05 -33.19
N TRP A 8 14.85 -15.50 -33.21
CA TRP A 8 15.33 -14.49 -32.26
C TRP A 8 14.60 -13.14 -32.34
N VAL A 9 13.98 -12.79 -33.49
CA VAL A 9 13.25 -11.52 -33.67
C VAL A 9 12.05 -11.42 -32.70
N LEU A 10 11.36 -12.54 -32.50
CA LEU A 10 10.24 -12.59 -31.55
C LEU A 10 10.71 -12.45 -30.08
N GLY A 11 11.87 -13.01 -29.74
CA GLY A 11 12.49 -12.77 -28.44
C GLY A 11 12.88 -11.32 -28.21
N ALA A 12 13.43 -10.68 -29.26
CA ALA A 12 13.74 -9.26 -29.24
C ALA A 12 12.48 -8.39 -29.09
N LEU A 13 11.36 -8.76 -29.73
CA LEU A 13 10.08 -8.10 -29.54
C LEU A 13 9.57 -8.18 -28.09
N VAL A 14 9.64 -9.37 -27.47
CA VAL A 14 9.27 -9.57 -26.07
C VAL A 14 10.16 -8.72 -25.15
N ALA A 15 11.48 -8.74 -25.37
CA ALA A 15 12.41 -7.94 -24.57
C ALA A 15 12.19 -6.43 -24.75
N ALA A 16 11.94 -5.97 -25.99
CA ALA A 16 11.64 -4.57 -26.26
C ALA A 16 10.32 -4.12 -25.61
N ALA A 17 9.27 -4.95 -25.67
CA ALA A 17 8.00 -4.67 -24.98
C ALA A 17 8.20 -4.59 -23.45
N ALA A 18 8.98 -5.51 -22.88
CA ALA A 18 9.34 -5.53 -21.46
C ALA A 18 10.12 -4.28 -21.07
N PHE A 19 11.12 -3.88 -21.87
CA PHE A 19 11.86 -2.65 -21.68
C PHE A 19 10.94 -1.43 -21.67
N THR A 20 10.10 -1.29 -22.70
CA THR A 20 9.21 -0.13 -22.84
C THR A 20 8.21 0.00 -21.68
N LEU A 21 7.63 -1.13 -21.23
CA LEU A 21 6.73 -1.13 -20.07
C LEU A 21 7.43 -0.78 -18.76
N ALA A 22 8.74 -1.01 -18.65
CA ALA A 22 9.53 -0.73 -17.47
C ALA A 22 10.16 0.69 -17.46
N VAL A 23 10.10 1.44 -18.58
CA VAL A 23 10.49 2.86 -18.61
C VAL A 23 9.40 3.69 -17.96
N THR A 24 9.42 3.73 -16.64
CA THR A 24 8.46 4.48 -15.82
C THR A 24 9.19 5.39 -14.85
N ARG A 25 8.58 6.54 -14.52
CA ARG A 25 9.08 7.46 -13.50
C ARG A 25 9.30 6.73 -12.18
N VAL A 26 10.26 7.23 -11.40
CA VAL A 26 10.52 6.71 -10.05
C VAL A 26 9.39 7.17 -9.13
N GLU A 27 8.60 6.21 -8.65
CA GLU A 27 7.49 6.42 -7.71
C GLU A 27 7.68 5.66 -6.39
N ASP A 28 8.63 4.72 -6.38
CA ASP A 28 8.84 3.82 -5.25
C ASP A 28 9.63 4.52 -4.13
N PRO A 29 9.09 4.61 -2.92
CA PRO A 29 9.75 5.29 -1.80
C PRO A 29 11.04 4.60 -1.34
N ASP A 30 11.17 3.28 -1.51
CA ASP A 30 12.34 2.52 -1.08
C ASP A 30 13.56 2.80 -1.95
N THR A 31 13.37 3.22 -3.21
CA THR A 31 14.45 3.64 -4.11
C THR A 31 15.38 4.67 -3.44
N TRP A 32 14.81 5.59 -2.70
CA TRP A 32 15.56 6.65 -2.03
C TRP A 32 16.39 6.13 -0.86
N THR A 33 15.86 5.15 -0.14
CA THR A 33 16.60 4.47 0.93
C THR A 33 17.80 3.71 0.37
N HIS A 34 17.61 2.96 -0.74
CA HIS A 34 18.70 2.27 -1.43
C HIS A 34 19.79 3.25 -1.91
N LEU A 35 19.38 4.39 -2.48
CA LEU A 35 20.32 5.45 -2.90
C LEU A 35 21.08 6.06 -1.70
N ALA A 36 20.38 6.32 -0.59
CA ALA A 36 20.99 6.87 0.63
C ALA A 36 22.03 5.93 1.25
N LEU A 37 21.68 4.64 1.35
CA LEU A 37 22.56 3.59 1.86
C LEU A 37 23.76 3.35 0.92
N GLY A 38 23.51 3.27 -0.39
CA GLY A 38 24.57 3.14 -1.39
C GLY A 38 25.55 4.28 -1.34
N ARG A 39 25.06 5.54 -1.24
CA ARG A 39 25.92 6.73 -1.04
C ARG A 39 26.75 6.59 0.21
N LEU A 40 26.13 6.26 1.34
CA LEU A 40 26.83 6.11 2.62
C LEU A 40 27.97 5.07 2.52
N MET A 41 27.65 3.88 1.97
CA MET A 41 28.64 2.79 1.84
C MET A 41 29.81 3.15 0.90
N VAL A 42 29.56 3.83 -0.20
CA VAL A 42 30.60 4.27 -1.15
C VAL A 42 31.47 5.38 -0.54
N GLU A 43 30.87 6.35 0.15
CA GLU A 43 31.59 7.46 0.78
C GLU A 43 32.41 7.01 1.98
N THR A 44 31.87 6.12 2.82
CA THR A 44 32.56 5.59 4.01
C THR A 44 33.46 4.38 3.71
N ARG A 45 33.37 3.80 2.50
CA ARG A 45 34.09 2.59 2.06
C ARG A 45 33.84 1.39 2.99
N GLY A 46 32.64 1.30 3.56
CA GLY A 46 32.30 0.24 4.50
C GLY A 46 30.80 0.04 4.66
N LEU A 47 30.42 -1.13 5.20
CA LEU A 47 29.05 -1.40 5.57
C LEU A 47 28.76 -0.76 6.94
N PRO A 48 27.63 -0.05 7.11
CA PRO A 48 27.27 0.49 8.42
C PRO A 48 27.01 -0.63 9.42
N ALA A 49 27.67 -0.57 10.58
CA ALA A 49 27.48 -1.55 11.64
C ALA A 49 26.20 -1.31 12.46
N HIS A 50 25.70 -0.09 12.44
CA HIS A 50 24.50 0.32 13.17
C HIS A 50 23.57 1.09 12.25
N GLU A 51 22.28 1.14 12.61
CA GLU A 51 21.32 1.98 11.90
C GLU A 51 21.68 3.47 12.08
N VAL A 52 21.62 4.22 10.98
CA VAL A 52 21.99 5.64 10.98
C VAL A 52 20.93 6.56 10.40
N LEU A 53 20.03 6.03 9.56
CA LEU A 53 19.06 6.84 8.80
C LEU A 53 17.81 7.19 9.61
N VAL A 54 17.47 6.39 10.65
CA VAL A 54 16.31 6.60 11.54
C VAL A 54 16.75 6.73 12.99
N PHE A 55 16.40 7.84 13.64
CA PHE A 55 16.95 8.19 14.95
C PHE A 55 16.53 7.27 16.12
N PRO A 56 15.35 6.60 16.12
CA PRO A 56 15.02 5.67 17.20
C PRO A 56 15.90 4.43 17.23
N SER A 57 16.60 4.13 16.15
CA SER A 57 17.28 2.86 15.91
C SER A 57 18.80 2.96 15.85
N THR A 58 19.38 4.13 16.09
CA THR A 58 20.83 4.37 15.95
C THR A 58 21.71 3.46 16.80
N ALA A 59 21.17 2.87 17.88
CA ALA A 59 21.87 1.90 18.70
C ALA A 59 21.68 0.43 18.25
N LEU A 60 20.78 0.17 17.28
CA LEU A 60 20.52 -1.18 16.80
C LEU A 60 21.59 -1.62 15.80
N PRO A 61 22.10 -2.88 15.91
CA PRO A 61 22.95 -3.44 14.90
C PRO A 61 22.24 -3.39 13.54
N TYR A 62 22.88 -2.83 12.53
CA TYR A 62 22.28 -2.76 11.21
C TYR A 62 22.84 -3.87 10.33
N HIS A 63 21.94 -4.57 9.68
CA HIS A 63 22.24 -5.72 8.87
C HIS A 63 21.67 -5.57 7.47
N ASN A 64 22.43 -4.93 6.59
CA ASN A 64 22.01 -4.76 5.20
C ASN A 64 22.16 -6.06 4.40
N THR A 65 21.04 -6.65 4.00
CA THR A 65 20.99 -7.87 3.15
C THR A 65 21.02 -7.56 1.66
N GLU A 66 20.93 -6.30 1.29
CA GLU A 66 20.79 -5.81 -0.09
C GLU A 66 21.93 -4.84 -0.46
N TRP A 67 23.03 -4.88 0.33
CA TRP A 67 24.12 -3.93 0.25
C TRP A 67 24.72 -3.76 -1.16
N LEU A 68 24.82 -4.85 -1.90
CA LEU A 68 25.39 -4.83 -3.24
C LEU A 68 24.44 -4.13 -4.22
N PHE A 69 23.13 -4.34 -4.07
CA PHE A 69 22.13 -3.61 -4.85
C PHE A 69 22.22 -2.10 -4.55
N ASP A 70 22.28 -1.72 -3.29
CA ASP A 70 22.38 -0.31 -2.86
C ASP A 70 23.60 0.37 -3.49
N VAL A 71 24.76 -0.29 -3.43
CA VAL A 71 25.99 0.22 -4.05
C VAL A 71 25.83 0.34 -5.57
N VAL A 72 25.28 -0.69 -6.24
CA VAL A 72 25.11 -0.68 -7.70
C VAL A 72 24.15 0.44 -8.12
N VAL A 73 22.99 0.55 -7.49
CA VAL A 73 22.00 1.57 -7.88
C VAL A 73 22.52 2.98 -7.63
N TYR A 74 23.29 3.20 -6.55
CA TYR A 74 23.94 4.49 -6.31
C TYR A 74 25.02 4.81 -7.34
N LEU A 75 25.86 3.86 -7.73
CA LEU A 75 26.88 4.07 -8.77
C LEU A 75 26.22 4.37 -10.13
N VAL A 76 25.14 3.70 -10.47
CA VAL A 76 24.32 3.99 -11.65
C VAL A 76 23.75 5.40 -11.56
N PHE A 77 23.19 5.78 -10.42
CA PHE A 77 22.70 7.14 -10.19
C PHE A 77 23.82 8.19 -10.31
N ARG A 78 24.97 7.94 -9.72
CA ARG A 78 26.12 8.86 -9.76
C ARG A 78 26.61 9.14 -11.18
N THR A 79 26.46 8.19 -12.09
CA THR A 79 26.92 8.30 -13.49
C THR A 79 25.84 8.75 -14.46
N GLY A 80 24.59 8.32 -14.26
CA GLY A 80 23.49 8.53 -15.21
C GLY A 80 22.26 9.20 -14.60
N GLY A 81 22.33 9.65 -13.34
CA GLY A 81 21.16 10.22 -12.64
C GLY A 81 20.00 9.24 -12.52
N LEU A 82 18.79 9.76 -12.30
CA LEU A 82 17.56 8.96 -12.27
C LEU A 82 17.31 8.28 -13.61
N ALA A 83 17.62 8.93 -14.72
CA ALA A 83 17.49 8.33 -16.05
C ALA A 83 18.31 7.04 -16.17
N GLY A 84 19.55 7.02 -15.66
CA GLY A 84 20.38 5.84 -15.59
C GLY A 84 19.72 4.71 -14.77
N VAL A 85 19.18 5.02 -13.61
CA VAL A 85 18.49 4.06 -12.74
C VAL A 85 17.27 3.45 -13.45
N VAL A 86 16.42 4.27 -14.07
CA VAL A 86 15.24 3.80 -14.83
C VAL A 86 15.66 2.92 -16.03
N LEU A 87 16.71 3.32 -16.78
CA LEU A 87 17.16 2.54 -17.93
C LEU A 87 17.78 1.19 -17.50
N VAL A 88 18.53 1.15 -16.41
CA VAL A 88 19.09 -0.12 -15.87
C VAL A 88 17.94 -1.01 -15.38
N LYS A 89 16.93 -0.48 -14.68
CA LYS A 89 15.69 -1.20 -14.34
C LYS A 89 15.07 -1.81 -15.58
N ALA A 90 14.83 -1.00 -16.63
CA ALA A 90 14.19 -1.45 -17.86
C ALA A 90 15.02 -2.53 -18.58
N ALA A 91 16.33 -2.38 -18.62
CA ALA A 91 17.26 -3.37 -19.18
C ALA A 91 17.22 -4.70 -18.39
N THR A 92 17.15 -4.62 -17.06
CA THR A 92 17.04 -5.80 -16.18
C THR A 92 15.75 -6.58 -16.45
N VAL A 93 14.60 -5.88 -16.59
CA VAL A 93 13.32 -6.51 -16.95
C VAL A 93 13.37 -7.13 -18.34
N ALA A 94 13.92 -6.41 -19.31
CA ALA A 94 14.09 -6.92 -20.67
C ALA A 94 14.98 -8.18 -20.70
N LEU A 95 16.09 -8.20 -19.94
CA LEU A 95 16.96 -9.36 -19.79
C LEU A 95 16.21 -10.54 -19.16
N ALA A 96 15.42 -10.32 -18.11
CA ALA A 96 14.61 -11.37 -17.50
C ALA A 96 13.66 -12.00 -18.52
N PHE A 97 12.89 -11.21 -19.27
CA PHE A 97 11.97 -11.71 -20.27
C PHE A 97 12.67 -12.35 -21.48
N TRP A 98 13.86 -11.88 -21.84
CA TRP A 98 14.71 -12.56 -22.82
C TRP A 98 15.12 -13.96 -22.36
N ILE A 99 15.55 -14.11 -21.09
CA ILE A 99 15.90 -15.40 -20.50
C ILE A 99 14.68 -16.33 -20.47
N LEU A 100 13.51 -15.85 -20.07
CA LEU A 100 12.26 -16.61 -20.07
C LEU A 100 11.87 -17.07 -21.49
N TRP A 101 12.08 -16.20 -22.50
CA TRP A 101 11.86 -16.59 -23.90
C TRP A 101 12.85 -17.68 -24.32
N LYS A 102 14.13 -17.58 -23.93
CA LYS A 102 15.14 -18.64 -24.17
C LYS A 102 14.72 -19.96 -23.56
N ASP A 103 14.24 -19.94 -22.30
CA ASP A 103 13.74 -21.12 -21.62
C ASP A 103 12.50 -21.73 -22.30
N ALA A 104 11.51 -20.91 -22.61
CA ALA A 104 10.28 -21.34 -23.26
C ALA A 104 10.51 -21.95 -24.66
N THR A 105 11.62 -21.60 -25.32
CA THR A 105 11.96 -22.09 -26.68
C THR A 105 12.95 -23.24 -26.70
N LEU A 106 13.39 -23.78 -25.54
CA LEU A 106 14.25 -24.96 -25.47
C LEU A 106 13.64 -26.14 -26.22
N ASN A 107 14.52 -26.96 -26.85
CA ASN A 107 14.09 -28.11 -27.65
C ASN A 107 13.69 -29.30 -26.75
N ARG A 108 12.48 -29.83 -26.95
CA ARG A 108 11.96 -31.01 -26.24
C ARG A 108 11.62 -32.14 -27.22
N GLY A 109 12.56 -32.50 -28.07
CA GLY A 109 12.38 -33.62 -28.97
C GLY A 109 11.77 -33.29 -30.37
N PRO A 110 11.60 -34.28 -31.23
CA PRO A 110 11.12 -34.09 -32.60
C PRO A 110 9.64 -33.73 -32.64
N GLY A 111 9.27 -32.66 -33.34
CA GLY A 111 7.85 -32.38 -33.60
C GLY A 111 7.43 -30.93 -33.73
N ALA A 112 8.00 -30.00 -33.02
CA ALA A 112 7.67 -28.58 -33.19
C ALA A 112 8.78 -27.84 -33.90
N ASP A 113 8.42 -27.15 -35.00
CA ASP A 113 9.25 -26.20 -35.70
C ASP A 113 9.68 -25.07 -34.73
N ALA A 114 10.95 -24.63 -34.83
CA ALA A 114 11.51 -23.56 -34.00
C ALA A 114 10.69 -22.25 -34.12
N GLY A 115 10.12 -21.99 -35.31
CA GLY A 115 9.24 -20.85 -35.50
C GLY A 115 7.95 -20.92 -34.67
N LEU A 116 7.30 -22.08 -34.63
CA LEU A 116 6.07 -22.27 -33.84
C LEU A 116 6.34 -22.16 -32.32
N ARG A 117 7.45 -22.73 -31.85
CA ARG A 117 7.88 -22.58 -30.45
C ARG A 117 8.05 -21.11 -30.08
N SER A 118 8.76 -20.36 -30.93
CA SER A 118 9.01 -18.93 -30.71
C SER A 118 7.74 -18.09 -30.75
N LEU A 119 6.79 -18.42 -31.64
CA LEU A 119 5.50 -17.74 -31.69
C LEU A 119 4.64 -17.97 -30.44
N ILE A 120 4.53 -19.22 -29.98
CA ILE A 120 3.78 -19.55 -28.77
C ILE A 120 4.42 -18.88 -27.55
N ALA A 121 5.75 -18.96 -27.40
CA ALA A 121 6.47 -18.31 -26.31
C ALA A 121 6.25 -16.80 -26.30
N ALA A 122 6.35 -16.14 -27.47
CA ALA A 122 6.11 -14.70 -27.58
C ALA A 122 4.67 -14.33 -27.22
N ALA A 123 3.68 -15.10 -27.70
CA ALA A 123 2.27 -14.86 -27.38
C ALA A 123 2.00 -14.92 -25.87
N VAL A 124 2.50 -15.97 -25.20
CA VAL A 124 2.33 -16.14 -23.74
C VAL A 124 3.05 -15.04 -22.98
N LEU A 125 4.33 -14.79 -23.29
CA LEU A 125 5.13 -13.81 -22.55
C LEU A 125 4.61 -12.37 -22.71
N LEU A 126 4.21 -11.97 -23.92
CA LEU A 126 3.59 -10.66 -24.16
C LEU A 126 2.27 -10.49 -23.39
N SER A 127 1.46 -11.55 -23.32
CA SER A 127 0.21 -11.52 -22.53
C SER A 127 0.46 -11.49 -21.01
N CYS A 128 1.58 -12.01 -20.53
CA CYS A 128 1.96 -12.00 -19.11
C CYS A 128 2.62 -10.69 -18.64
N LEU A 129 3.21 -9.91 -19.56
CA LEU A 129 3.91 -8.66 -19.23
C LEU A 129 3.06 -7.66 -18.41
N PRO A 130 1.80 -7.34 -18.80
CA PRO A 130 0.97 -6.41 -18.02
C PRO A 130 0.66 -6.90 -16.62
N MET A 131 0.58 -8.23 -16.41
CA MET A 131 0.25 -8.83 -15.10
C MET A 131 1.29 -8.51 -14.02
N VAL A 132 2.55 -8.27 -14.41
CA VAL A 132 3.67 -8.04 -13.49
C VAL A 132 4.19 -6.61 -13.52
N ARG A 133 3.58 -5.70 -14.30
CA ARG A 133 4.02 -4.32 -14.45
C ARG A 133 4.12 -3.58 -13.11
N HIS A 134 3.25 -3.88 -12.15
CA HIS A 134 3.26 -3.29 -10.81
C HIS A 134 4.58 -3.55 -10.06
N ARG A 135 5.35 -4.60 -10.43
CA ARG A 135 6.66 -4.94 -9.85
C ARG A 135 7.84 -4.40 -10.64
N PHE A 136 7.65 -3.60 -11.68
CA PHE A 136 8.74 -2.92 -12.38
C PHE A 136 9.13 -1.64 -11.63
N VAL A 137 9.75 -1.83 -10.47
CA VAL A 137 10.19 -0.80 -9.52
C VAL A 137 11.69 -0.91 -9.28
N GLU A 138 12.30 0.14 -8.77
CA GLU A 138 13.74 0.25 -8.51
C GLU A 138 14.10 -0.42 -7.16
N ARG A 139 13.71 -1.69 -7.01
CA ARG A 139 13.97 -2.51 -5.81
C ARG A 139 14.84 -3.72 -6.15
N PRO A 140 15.53 -4.30 -5.17
CA PRO A 140 16.37 -5.49 -5.37
C PRO A 140 15.62 -6.69 -5.95
N ASP A 141 14.32 -6.83 -5.71
CA ASP A 141 13.51 -7.92 -6.23
C ASP A 141 13.31 -7.89 -7.75
N ILE A 142 13.66 -6.80 -8.44
CA ILE A 142 13.71 -6.79 -9.91
C ILE A 142 14.83 -7.70 -10.44
N ALA A 143 15.97 -7.77 -9.74
CA ALA A 143 17.08 -8.68 -10.08
C ALA A 143 16.66 -10.14 -9.84
N LEU A 144 15.76 -10.41 -8.91
CA LEU A 144 15.22 -11.74 -8.67
C LEU A 144 14.55 -12.34 -9.92
N MET A 145 13.90 -11.52 -10.76
CA MET A 145 13.33 -12.02 -12.02
C MET A 145 14.42 -12.62 -12.94
N VAL A 146 15.60 -11.97 -12.99
CA VAL A 146 16.75 -12.46 -13.76
C VAL A 146 17.33 -13.72 -13.12
N PHE A 147 17.58 -13.70 -11.82
CA PHE A 147 18.22 -14.83 -11.12
C PHE A 147 17.34 -16.08 -11.14
N LEU A 148 16.06 -15.96 -10.82
CA LEU A 148 15.11 -17.08 -10.87
C LEU A 148 14.92 -17.58 -12.32
N GLY A 149 14.73 -16.66 -13.27
CA GLY A 149 14.61 -17.01 -14.68
C GLY A 149 15.84 -17.72 -15.21
N PHE A 150 17.05 -17.25 -14.85
CA PHE A 150 18.30 -17.91 -15.25
C PHE A 150 18.48 -19.30 -14.57
N THR A 151 18.10 -19.43 -13.30
CA THR A 151 18.15 -20.71 -12.59
C THR A 151 17.27 -21.75 -13.28
N ILE A 152 16.02 -21.39 -13.63
CA ILE A 152 15.11 -22.27 -14.35
C ILE A 152 15.68 -22.62 -15.74
N TYR A 153 16.14 -21.61 -16.50
CA TYR A 153 16.75 -21.84 -17.81
C TYR A 153 17.99 -22.73 -17.76
N ALA A 154 18.87 -22.54 -16.78
CA ALA A 154 20.11 -23.32 -16.65
C ALA A 154 19.81 -24.78 -16.29
N LEU A 155 18.84 -25.03 -15.38
CA LEU A 155 18.36 -26.35 -15.04
C LEU A 155 17.73 -27.05 -16.26
N ASP A 156 16.78 -26.40 -16.92
CA ASP A 156 16.07 -26.96 -18.08
C ASP A 156 17.02 -27.19 -19.27
N ALA A 157 17.93 -26.26 -19.54
CA ALA A 157 18.93 -26.42 -20.59
C ALA A 157 19.91 -27.59 -20.31
N TYR A 158 20.21 -27.86 -19.03
CA TYR A 158 21.03 -28.98 -18.65
C TYR A 158 20.26 -30.31 -18.77
N LEU A 159 19.03 -30.35 -18.25
CA LEU A 159 18.22 -31.57 -18.24
C LEU A 159 17.75 -31.99 -19.65
N LEU A 160 17.45 -30.99 -20.54
CA LEU A 160 16.89 -31.26 -21.86
C LEU A 160 17.96 -31.32 -22.96
N ASP A 161 18.91 -30.39 -22.98
CA ASP A 161 19.88 -30.18 -24.05
C ASP A 161 21.33 -30.56 -23.61
N GLY A 162 21.55 -30.94 -22.33
CA GLY A 162 22.88 -31.24 -21.80
C GLY A 162 23.82 -30.01 -21.72
N ARG A 163 23.29 -28.77 -21.83
CA ARG A 163 24.08 -27.53 -21.80
C ARG A 163 24.62 -27.29 -20.40
N ARG A 164 25.85 -26.80 -20.31
CA ARG A 164 26.58 -26.70 -19.04
C ARG A 164 26.33 -25.39 -18.27
N TRP A 165 25.24 -24.65 -18.57
CA TRP A 165 24.91 -23.41 -17.88
C TRP A 165 24.66 -23.59 -16.37
N ILE A 166 24.24 -24.77 -15.93
CA ILE A 166 24.02 -25.12 -14.54
C ILE A 166 25.27 -24.90 -13.65
N PHE A 167 26.47 -25.01 -14.19
CA PHE A 167 27.71 -24.84 -13.44
C PHE A 167 28.06 -23.37 -13.14
N TRP A 168 27.35 -22.41 -13.74
CA TRP A 168 27.47 -20.99 -13.40
C TRP A 168 26.59 -20.58 -12.24
N LEU A 169 25.62 -21.42 -11.82
CA LEU A 169 24.67 -21.10 -10.77
C LEU A 169 25.34 -20.75 -9.44
N PRO A 170 26.40 -21.43 -8.94
CA PRO A 170 27.05 -21.04 -7.68
C PRO A 170 27.56 -19.58 -7.72
N ALA A 171 28.17 -19.14 -8.83
CA ALA A 171 28.61 -17.75 -8.98
C ALA A 171 27.44 -16.77 -9.01
N VAL A 172 26.34 -17.13 -9.70
CA VAL A 172 25.09 -16.34 -9.73
C VAL A 172 24.48 -16.27 -8.33
N HIS A 173 24.53 -17.34 -7.54
CA HIS A 173 23.97 -17.35 -6.18
C HIS A 173 24.80 -16.52 -5.19
N VAL A 174 26.13 -16.40 -5.36
CA VAL A 174 26.92 -15.42 -4.61
C VAL A 174 26.41 -14.01 -4.88
N LEU A 175 26.20 -13.68 -6.16
CA LEU A 175 25.67 -12.35 -6.53
C LEU A 175 24.26 -12.14 -5.98
N TRP A 176 23.38 -13.13 -6.11
CA TRP A 176 22.00 -13.08 -5.61
C TRP A 176 21.94 -12.88 -4.11
N ALA A 177 22.69 -13.68 -3.31
CA ALA A 177 22.71 -13.59 -1.85
C ALA A 177 23.21 -12.24 -1.31
N ASN A 178 23.97 -11.48 -2.10
CA ASN A 178 24.43 -10.14 -1.75
C ASN A 178 23.52 -9.02 -2.29
N MET A 179 22.56 -9.35 -3.15
CA MET A 179 21.59 -8.38 -3.70
C MET A 179 20.20 -8.51 -3.09
N HIS A 180 19.78 -9.73 -2.67
CA HIS A 180 18.44 -9.93 -2.12
C HIS A 180 18.32 -11.22 -1.31
N PRO A 181 17.63 -11.23 -0.15
CA PRO A 181 17.52 -12.40 0.74
C PRO A 181 16.65 -13.54 0.18
N SER A 182 16.01 -13.37 -0.97
CA SER A 182 15.16 -14.38 -1.60
C SER A 182 15.92 -15.56 -2.23
N VAL A 183 17.24 -15.61 -2.11
CA VAL A 183 18.08 -16.69 -2.69
C VAL A 183 17.61 -18.10 -2.31
N ILE A 184 16.97 -18.27 -1.16
CA ILE A 184 16.37 -19.55 -0.72
C ILE A 184 15.29 -20.08 -1.66
N VAL A 185 14.64 -19.22 -2.46
CA VAL A 185 13.61 -19.61 -3.43
C VAL A 185 14.15 -20.58 -4.50
N THR A 186 15.47 -20.59 -4.71
CA THR A 186 16.15 -21.51 -5.63
C THR A 186 15.90 -22.99 -5.28
N VAL A 187 15.64 -23.30 -4.01
CA VAL A 187 15.36 -24.69 -3.57
C VAL A 187 14.14 -25.27 -4.28
N VAL A 188 13.19 -24.44 -4.71
CA VAL A 188 11.96 -24.89 -5.38
C VAL A 188 12.25 -25.50 -6.76
N PRO A 189 12.91 -24.81 -7.74
CA PRO A 189 13.20 -25.41 -9.04
C PRO A 189 14.15 -26.62 -8.94
N PHE A 190 15.14 -26.59 -8.06
CA PHE A 190 16.01 -27.77 -7.83
C PHE A 190 15.23 -28.92 -7.20
N GLY A 191 14.41 -28.67 -6.19
CA GLY A 191 13.56 -29.68 -5.56
C GLY A 191 12.56 -30.27 -6.53
N ALA A 192 11.96 -29.50 -7.41
CA ALA A 192 11.06 -29.96 -8.46
C ALA A 192 11.80 -30.92 -9.45
N ALA A 193 13.02 -30.55 -9.86
CA ALA A 193 13.85 -31.37 -10.74
C ALA A 193 14.25 -32.72 -10.08
N LEU A 194 14.70 -32.68 -8.82
CA LEU A 194 15.13 -33.87 -8.07
C LEU A 194 13.95 -34.77 -7.71
N ALA A 195 12.95 -34.24 -7.00
CA ALA A 195 11.80 -35.05 -6.57
C ALA A 195 10.96 -35.54 -7.76
N GLY A 196 10.75 -34.65 -8.74
CA GLY A 196 10.05 -35.02 -9.98
C GLY A 196 10.82 -36.06 -10.79
N GLY A 197 12.14 -35.94 -10.93
CA GLY A 197 12.98 -36.88 -11.63
C GLY A 197 12.99 -38.27 -10.95
N VAL A 198 13.16 -38.33 -9.63
CA VAL A 198 13.04 -39.57 -8.85
C VAL A 198 11.64 -40.17 -8.98
N GLY A 199 10.58 -39.31 -8.88
CA GLY A 199 9.21 -39.75 -9.04
C GLY A 199 8.92 -40.35 -10.44
N LEU A 200 9.51 -39.81 -11.51
CA LEU A 200 9.40 -40.36 -12.86
C LEU A 200 10.10 -41.72 -12.99
N HIS A 201 11.28 -41.90 -12.38
CA HIS A 201 11.93 -43.19 -12.34
C HIS A 201 11.10 -44.25 -11.61
N LEU A 202 10.55 -43.93 -10.44
CA LEU A 202 9.69 -44.83 -9.68
C LEU A 202 8.42 -45.19 -10.44
N LEU A 203 7.77 -44.19 -11.06
CA LEU A 203 6.57 -44.40 -11.86
C LEU A 203 6.85 -45.24 -13.11
N GLY A 204 8.00 -45.03 -13.78
CA GLY A 204 8.43 -45.83 -14.92
C GLY A 204 8.65 -47.29 -14.54
N ARG A 205 9.31 -47.57 -13.40
CA ARG A 205 9.48 -48.92 -12.85
C ARG A 205 8.12 -49.56 -12.53
N TRP A 206 7.22 -48.81 -11.86
CA TRP A 206 5.89 -49.32 -11.50
C TRP A 206 5.02 -49.65 -12.72
N ARG A 207 5.09 -48.83 -13.78
CA ARG A 207 4.35 -49.03 -15.03
C ARG A 207 5.03 -49.97 -16.02
N GLY A 208 6.28 -50.37 -15.79
CA GLY A 208 7.07 -51.16 -16.71
C GLY A 208 7.40 -50.50 -18.03
N ILE A 209 7.42 -49.17 -18.08
CA ILE A 209 7.66 -48.38 -19.31
C ILE A 209 8.68 -47.28 -19.06
N ALA A 210 9.41 -46.91 -20.10
CA ALA A 210 10.23 -45.69 -20.06
C ALA A 210 9.34 -44.45 -20.22
N ILE A 211 9.38 -43.53 -19.23
CA ILE A 211 8.67 -42.28 -19.31
C ILE A 211 9.57 -41.27 -20.05
N PRO A 212 9.06 -40.63 -21.10
CA PRO A 212 9.81 -39.59 -21.84
C PRO A 212 10.30 -38.47 -20.93
N ASP A 213 11.42 -37.84 -21.28
CA ASP A 213 12.04 -36.70 -20.58
C ASP A 213 12.42 -36.99 -19.11
N THR A 214 12.53 -38.26 -18.69
CA THR A 214 13.03 -38.67 -17.36
C THR A 214 14.52 -38.36 -17.25
N PRO A 215 14.96 -37.45 -16.33
CA PRO A 215 16.38 -37.17 -16.15
C PRO A 215 17.18 -38.40 -15.74
N SER A 216 18.38 -38.62 -16.32
CA SER A 216 19.25 -39.70 -15.93
C SER A 216 19.76 -39.58 -14.48
N ALA A 217 20.14 -40.67 -13.83
CA ALA A 217 20.73 -40.66 -12.49
C ALA A 217 21.93 -39.70 -12.40
N LYS A 218 22.80 -39.69 -13.44
CA LYS A 218 23.93 -38.77 -13.53
C LYS A 218 23.46 -37.29 -13.54
N GLN A 219 22.41 -36.95 -14.26
CA GLN A 219 21.86 -35.62 -14.26
C GLN A 219 21.33 -35.23 -12.88
N LEU A 220 20.55 -36.10 -12.22
CA LEU A 220 20.04 -35.87 -10.88
C LEU A 220 21.15 -35.69 -9.84
N THR A 221 22.20 -36.50 -9.90
CA THR A 221 23.39 -36.34 -9.03
C THR A 221 24.06 -34.98 -9.25
N THR A 222 24.22 -34.55 -10.52
CA THR A 222 24.76 -33.24 -10.84
C THR A 222 23.88 -32.11 -10.31
N VAL A 223 22.56 -32.22 -10.48
CA VAL A 223 21.59 -31.23 -9.96
C VAL A 223 21.70 -31.13 -8.43
N ALA A 224 21.79 -32.26 -7.72
CA ALA A 224 21.96 -32.26 -6.27
C ALA A 224 23.31 -31.64 -5.83
N ALA A 225 24.40 -31.97 -6.54
CA ALA A 225 25.71 -31.39 -6.24
C ALA A 225 25.75 -29.87 -6.48
N VAL A 226 25.13 -29.40 -7.56
CA VAL A 226 25.03 -27.92 -7.83
C VAL A 226 24.15 -27.23 -6.79
N LEU A 227 23.02 -27.82 -6.38
CA LEU A 227 22.20 -27.24 -5.31
C LEU A 227 23.01 -27.09 -4.01
N ALA A 228 23.78 -28.14 -3.63
CA ALA A 228 24.65 -28.05 -2.46
C ALA A 228 25.70 -26.93 -2.59
N ALA A 229 26.31 -26.80 -3.78
CA ALA A 229 27.26 -25.73 -4.08
C ALA A 229 26.58 -24.35 -4.06
N ASP A 230 25.35 -24.22 -4.55
CA ASP A 230 24.56 -22.97 -4.54
C ASP A 230 24.23 -22.52 -3.12
N LEU A 231 23.81 -23.46 -2.25
CA LEU A 231 23.51 -23.17 -0.84
C LEU A 231 24.80 -22.75 -0.10
N LEU A 232 25.92 -23.41 -0.34
CA LEU A 232 27.23 -23.03 0.21
C LEU A 232 27.68 -21.65 -0.34
N ALA A 233 27.54 -21.42 -1.63
CA ALA A 233 27.84 -20.14 -2.28
C ALA A 233 26.99 -18.99 -1.70
N SER A 234 25.73 -19.27 -1.37
CA SER A 234 24.84 -18.29 -0.75
C SER A 234 25.28 -17.84 0.65
N LEU A 235 26.20 -18.58 1.30
CA LEU A 235 26.78 -18.15 2.59
C LEU A 235 27.91 -17.12 2.41
N LEU A 236 28.38 -16.87 1.20
CA LEU A 236 29.39 -15.86 0.87
C LEU A 236 28.74 -14.46 0.82
N ASN A 237 28.17 -14.04 1.94
CA ASN A 237 27.58 -12.73 2.18
C ASN A 237 27.91 -12.28 3.62
N PRO A 238 27.80 -10.99 3.97
CA PRO A 238 28.14 -10.48 5.30
C PRO A 238 27.31 -11.07 6.45
N ARG A 239 26.18 -11.76 6.14
CA ARG A 239 25.27 -12.35 7.14
C ARG A 239 25.37 -13.87 7.28
N GLY A 240 26.14 -14.51 6.42
CA GLY A 240 26.29 -15.96 6.43
C GLY A 240 24.94 -16.69 6.30
N VAL A 241 24.68 -17.64 7.24
CA VAL A 241 23.46 -18.47 7.21
C VAL A 241 22.15 -17.68 7.40
N GLU A 242 22.21 -16.50 8.01
CA GLU A 242 21.00 -15.70 8.31
C GLU A 242 20.26 -15.30 7.04
N ILE A 243 20.98 -15.11 5.92
CA ILE A 243 20.35 -14.78 4.63
C ILE A 243 19.31 -15.82 4.18
N LEU A 244 19.48 -17.08 4.55
CA LEU A 244 18.57 -18.18 4.20
C LEU A 244 17.35 -18.23 5.13
N THR A 245 17.45 -17.72 6.36
CA THR A 245 16.38 -17.79 7.36
C THR A 245 15.55 -16.52 7.45
N LEU A 246 16.11 -15.37 7.03
CA LEU A 246 15.46 -14.07 7.11
C LEU A 246 14.06 -14.00 6.46
N PRO A 247 13.81 -14.57 5.26
CA PRO A 247 12.48 -14.55 4.66
C PRO A 247 11.40 -15.19 5.55
N PHE A 248 11.75 -16.24 6.28
CA PHE A 248 10.81 -16.91 7.20
C PHE A 248 10.57 -16.09 8.46
N GLN A 249 11.57 -15.39 8.97
CA GLN A 249 11.45 -14.49 10.13
C GLN A 249 10.52 -13.31 9.78
N LEU A 250 10.68 -12.70 8.61
CA LEU A 250 9.81 -11.62 8.12
C LEU A 250 8.37 -12.09 7.90
N ALA A 251 8.18 -13.27 7.30
CA ALA A 251 6.86 -13.85 7.09
C ALA A 251 6.13 -14.18 8.39
N ALA A 252 6.86 -14.45 9.47
CA ALA A 252 6.31 -14.70 10.81
C ALA A 252 5.91 -13.42 11.58
N SER A 253 6.25 -12.22 11.07
CA SER A 253 5.89 -10.96 11.71
C SER A 253 4.44 -10.57 11.40
N PRO A 254 3.53 -10.48 12.40
CA PRO A 254 2.13 -10.10 12.17
C PRO A 254 1.99 -8.69 11.61
N TRP A 255 2.81 -7.75 12.06
CA TRP A 255 2.79 -6.38 11.57
C TRP A 255 3.11 -6.32 10.07
N PHE A 256 4.22 -6.98 9.66
CA PHE A 256 4.66 -6.97 8.27
C PHE A 256 3.60 -7.58 7.34
N THR A 257 2.95 -8.67 7.76
CA THR A 257 1.94 -9.36 6.95
C THR A 257 0.57 -8.67 6.93
N GLN A 258 0.25 -7.82 7.91
CA GLN A 258 -1.05 -7.18 8.02
C GLN A 258 -1.08 -5.73 7.53
N GLU A 259 -0.01 -4.96 7.74
CA GLU A 259 0.03 -3.53 7.43
C GLU A 259 0.55 -3.23 6.02
N VAL A 260 1.41 -4.10 5.47
CA VAL A 260 1.96 -3.89 4.12
C VAL A 260 0.94 -4.35 3.07
N SER A 261 0.37 -3.42 2.33
CA SER A 261 -0.69 -3.70 1.33
C SER A 261 -0.26 -4.71 0.26
N GLU A 262 1.02 -4.73 -0.12
CA GLU A 262 1.58 -5.68 -1.07
C GLU A 262 1.59 -7.13 -0.56
N LEU A 263 1.47 -7.36 0.75
CA LEU A 263 1.39 -8.68 1.37
C LEU A 263 -0.05 -9.17 1.56
N GLN A 264 -1.03 -8.39 1.13
CA GLN A 264 -2.43 -8.83 1.08
C GLN A 264 -2.68 -9.78 -0.10
N ARG A 265 -3.68 -10.63 0.05
CA ARG A 265 -4.11 -11.53 -1.03
C ARG A 265 -4.58 -10.73 -2.25
N PRO A 266 -4.16 -11.11 -3.47
CA PRO A 266 -4.63 -10.42 -4.68
C PRO A 266 -6.14 -10.66 -4.88
N PRO A 267 -6.99 -9.61 -4.85
CA PRO A 267 -8.40 -9.76 -5.21
C PRO A 267 -8.54 -9.98 -6.72
N PHE A 268 -9.49 -10.85 -7.10
CA PHE A 268 -9.72 -11.20 -8.50
C PHE A 268 -10.04 -9.97 -9.36
N GLU A 269 -10.86 -9.06 -8.84
CA GLU A 269 -11.32 -7.85 -9.53
C GLU A 269 -10.16 -6.96 -9.96
N LEU A 270 -9.09 -6.92 -9.17
CA LEU A 270 -7.92 -6.10 -9.41
C LEU A 270 -6.80 -6.85 -10.14
N TYR A 271 -6.72 -8.17 -9.99
CA TYR A 271 -5.66 -9.02 -10.53
C TYR A 271 -6.21 -10.26 -11.25
N PRO A 272 -7.06 -10.14 -12.31
CA PRO A 272 -7.64 -11.30 -12.98
C PRO A 272 -6.61 -12.14 -13.74
N GLY A 273 -5.53 -11.53 -14.24
CA GLY A 273 -4.53 -12.18 -15.07
C GLY A 273 -3.88 -13.43 -14.46
N PRO A 274 -3.35 -13.41 -13.22
CA PRO A 274 -2.81 -14.59 -12.54
C PRO A 274 -3.80 -15.75 -12.42
N TYR A 275 -5.09 -15.47 -12.21
CA TYR A 275 -6.13 -16.53 -12.16
C TYR A 275 -6.36 -17.17 -13.52
N VAL A 276 -6.35 -16.37 -14.60
CA VAL A 276 -6.42 -16.90 -15.97
C VAL A 276 -5.18 -17.75 -16.29
N LEU A 277 -3.98 -17.29 -15.91
CA LEU A 277 -2.75 -18.07 -16.09
C LEU A 277 -2.83 -19.42 -15.34
N ALA A 278 -3.31 -19.42 -14.10
CA ALA A 278 -3.48 -20.62 -13.30
C ALA A 278 -4.48 -21.60 -13.95
N ALA A 279 -5.61 -21.12 -14.45
CA ALA A 279 -6.59 -21.93 -15.17
C ALA A 279 -6.01 -22.56 -16.44
N LEU A 280 -5.27 -21.80 -17.26
CA LEU A 280 -4.62 -22.29 -18.47
C LEU A 280 -3.53 -23.33 -18.13
N LEU A 281 -2.74 -23.10 -17.09
CA LEU A 281 -1.75 -24.06 -16.61
C LEU A 281 -2.42 -25.36 -16.19
N LEU A 282 -3.48 -25.30 -15.38
CA LEU A 282 -4.23 -26.47 -14.94
C LEU A 282 -4.79 -27.27 -16.13
N LEU A 283 -5.43 -26.58 -17.08
CA LEU A 283 -5.98 -27.20 -18.29
C LEU A 283 -4.90 -27.91 -19.10
N THR A 284 -3.74 -27.28 -19.30
CA THR A 284 -2.64 -27.89 -20.07
C THR A 284 -1.97 -29.04 -19.33
N LEU A 285 -1.84 -28.98 -18.00
CA LEU A 285 -1.31 -30.07 -17.17
C LEU A 285 -2.25 -31.26 -17.17
N VAL A 286 -3.57 -31.02 -17.06
CA VAL A 286 -4.58 -32.10 -17.18
C VAL A 286 -4.55 -32.71 -18.59
N ALA A 287 -4.48 -31.92 -19.65
CA ALA A 287 -4.39 -32.42 -21.02
C ALA A 287 -3.12 -33.29 -21.26
N LEU A 288 -2.04 -32.99 -20.58
CA LEU A 288 -0.76 -33.70 -20.65
C LEU A 288 -0.58 -34.74 -19.54
N TRP A 289 -1.61 -35.04 -18.73
CA TRP A 289 -1.48 -35.88 -17.53
C TRP A 289 -0.92 -37.30 -17.84
N ARG A 290 -1.25 -37.86 -19.03
CA ARG A 290 -0.72 -39.17 -19.48
C ARG A 290 0.80 -39.19 -19.68
N ARG A 291 1.43 -38.00 -19.86
CA ARG A 291 2.89 -37.83 -19.95
C ARG A 291 3.56 -37.68 -18.60
N ALA A 292 2.79 -37.82 -17.50
CA ALA A 292 3.26 -37.69 -16.12
C ALA A 292 4.06 -36.38 -15.86
N PRO A 293 3.42 -35.17 -15.95
CA PRO A 293 4.13 -33.88 -15.85
C PRO A 293 4.54 -33.56 -14.42
N LEU A 294 5.27 -34.45 -13.73
CA LEU A 294 5.63 -34.29 -12.31
C LEU A 294 6.51 -33.06 -12.07
N ILE A 295 7.58 -32.87 -12.87
CA ILE A 295 8.49 -31.73 -12.71
C ILE A 295 7.76 -30.39 -12.89
N PRO A 296 6.98 -30.17 -13.98
CA PRO A 296 6.17 -28.97 -14.13
C PRO A 296 5.20 -28.73 -12.98
N VAL A 297 4.53 -29.77 -12.47
CA VAL A 297 3.59 -29.62 -11.34
C VAL A 297 4.31 -29.20 -10.07
N LEU A 298 5.40 -29.91 -9.71
CA LEU A 298 6.20 -29.59 -8.52
C LEU A 298 6.89 -28.23 -8.62
N LEU A 299 7.16 -27.74 -9.82
CA LEU A 299 7.71 -26.41 -10.04
C LEU A 299 6.62 -25.33 -9.89
N VAL A 300 5.45 -25.49 -10.52
CA VAL A 300 4.41 -24.44 -10.57
C VAL A 300 3.64 -24.31 -9.26
N ALA A 301 3.31 -25.44 -8.59
CA ALA A 301 2.42 -25.43 -7.45
C ALA A 301 2.92 -24.55 -6.26
N PRO A 302 4.19 -24.60 -5.82
CA PRO A 302 4.68 -23.73 -4.75
C PRO A 302 4.63 -22.25 -5.14
N PHE A 303 4.97 -21.90 -6.37
CA PHE A 303 4.92 -20.51 -6.84
C PHE A 303 3.49 -20.02 -7.03
N ALA A 304 2.54 -20.88 -7.40
CA ALA A 304 1.12 -20.53 -7.42
C ALA A 304 0.61 -20.24 -6.00
N LEU A 305 0.93 -21.11 -5.03
CA LEU A 305 0.57 -20.88 -3.62
C LEU A 305 1.13 -19.54 -3.11
N LEU A 306 2.40 -19.24 -3.39
CA LEU A 306 3.00 -17.95 -3.06
C LEU A 306 2.31 -16.79 -3.78
N GLY A 307 2.09 -16.89 -5.09
CA GLY A 307 1.48 -15.84 -5.90
C GLY A 307 0.05 -15.47 -5.47
N PHE A 308 -0.72 -16.46 -4.97
CA PHE A 308 -2.06 -16.23 -4.42
C PHE A 308 -2.08 -15.90 -2.93
N SER A 309 -0.95 -16.02 -2.23
CA SER A 309 -0.84 -15.59 -0.84
C SER A 309 -0.68 -14.08 -0.71
N ALA A 310 0.00 -13.43 -1.66
CA ALA A 310 0.27 -12.00 -1.60
C ALA A 310 0.51 -11.39 -3.00
N VAL A 311 0.04 -10.15 -3.19
CA VAL A 311 0.26 -9.37 -4.43
C VAL A 311 1.74 -9.30 -4.79
N ARG A 312 2.60 -9.15 -3.78
CA ARG A 312 4.06 -9.09 -3.95
C ARG A 312 4.63 -10.29 -4.68
N PHE A 313 4.05 -11.48 -4.55
CA PHE A 313 4.59 -12.73 -5.10
C PHE A 313 3.97 -13.13 -6.44
N ILE A 314 3.00 -12.38 -6.97
CA ILE A 314 2.39 -12.64 -8.28
C ILE A 314 3.46 -12.83 -9.37
N PHE A 315 4.49 -11.98 -9.36
CA PHE A 315 5.51 -12.01 -10.40
C PHE A 315 6.32 -13.34 -10.40
N LEU A 316 6.55 -13.94 -9.25
CA LEU A 316 7.22 -15.26 -9.15
C LEU A 316 6.40 -16.34 -9.85
N PHE A 317 5.08 -16.34 -9.58
CA PHE A 317 4.17 -17.27 -10.24
C PHE A 317 4.10 -17.02 -11.76
N VAL A 318 4.06 -15.76 -12.20
CA VAL A 318 4.01 -15.42 -13.62
C VAL A 318 5.32 -15.79 -14.35
N VAL A 319 6.47 -15.53 -13.74
CA VAL A 319 7.79 -15.91 -14.28
C VAL A 319 7.85 -17.42 -14.56
N VAL A 320 7.49 -18.23 -13.56
CA VAL A 320 7.53 -19.71 -13.67
C VAL A 320 6.40 -20.22 -14.56
N GLY A 321 5.19 -19.75 -14.33
CA GLY A 321 3.98 -20.22 -15.02
C GLY A 321 4.01 -19.93 -16.52
N SER A 322 4.52 -18.79 -16.94
CA SER A 322 4.59 -18.40 -18.35
C SER A 322 5.49 -19.34 -19.17
N THR A 323 6.64 -19.75 -18.63
CA THR A 323 7.55 -20.69 -19.32
C THR A 323 6.97 -22.09 -19.38
N VAL A 324 6.38 -22.56 -18.27
CA VAL A 324 5.72 -23.87 -18.22
C VAL A 324 4.50 -23.92 -19.15
N LEU A 325 3.66 -22.88 -19.17
CA LEU A 325 2.51 -22.78 -20.08
C LEU A 325 2.96 -22.82 -21.53
N SER A 326 3.98 -22.02 -21.88
CA SER A 326 4.54 -22.01 -23.25
C SER A 326 4.97 -23.40 -23.69
N ARG A 327 5.71 -24.11 -22.85
CA ARG A 327 6.19 -25.46 -23.14
C ARG A 327 5.05 -26.50 -23.23
N ASN A 328 4.06 -26.42 -22.36
CA ASN A 328 2.88 -27.29 -22.39
C ASN A 328 2.09 -27.09 -23.68
N LEU A 329 1.85 -25.83 -24.10
CA LEU A 329 1.17 -25.52 -25.34
C LEU A 329 1.92 -26.06 -26.58
N VAL A 330 3.25 -25.88 -26.61
CA VAL A 330 4.10 -26.48 -27.67
C VAL A 330 3.96 -28.00 -27.71
N SER A 331 3.99 -28.66 -26.56
CA SER A 331 3.85 -30.12 -26.44
C SER A 331 2.48 -30.61 -26.90
N LEU A 332 1.38 -29.89 -26.56
CA LEU A 332 0.03 -30.21 -27.01
C LEU A 332 -0.10 -30.05 -28.53
N VAL A 333 0.33 -28.95 -29.07
CA VAL A 333 0.27 -28.66 -30.52
C VAL A 333 1.11 -29.70 -31.32
N SER A 334 2.27 -30.07 -30.79
CA SER A 334 3.15 -31.07 -31.45
C SER A 334 2.56 -32.48 -31.45
N SER A 335 1.68 -32.81 -30.48
CA SER A 335 1.03 -34.11 -30.38
C SER A 335 -0.12 -34.27 -31.39
N TRP A 336 -0.55 -33.22 -32.03
CA TRP A 336 -1.67 -33.23 -32.95
C TRP A 336 -1.17 -33.22 -34.41
N SER A 337 -1.22 -34.35 -35.06
CA SER A 337 -0.71 -34.55 -36.42
C SER A 337 -1.77 -34.21 -37.51
N GLY A 338 -1.66 -33.02 -38.08
CA GLY A 338 -2.48 -32.64 -39.25
C GLY A 338 -2.17 -31.24 -39.76
N LYS A 339 -2.06 -31.07 -41.11
CA LYS A 339 -1.78 -29.76 -41.74
C LYS A 339 -2.84 -28.68 -41.35
N ARG A 340 -4.08 -29.07 -41.19
CA ARG A 340 -5.19 -28.17 -40.78
C ARG A 340 -5.01 -27.65 -39.37
N PHE A 341 -4.57 -28.51 -38.46
CA PHE A 341 -4.36 -28.17 -37.07
C PHE A 341 -3.15 -27.26 -36.83
N ARG A 342 -2.05 -27.51 -37.55
CA ARG A 342 -0.88 -26.61 -37.53
C ARG A 342 -1.20 -25.18 -37.99
N ARG A 343 -2.10 -25.04 -39.01
CA ARG A 343 -2.59 -23.70 -39.45
C ARG A 343 -3.41 -23.00 -38.36
N SER A 344 -4.31 -23.74 -37.70
CA SER A 344 -5.08 -23.18 -36.58
C SER A 344 -4.18 -22.78 -35.41
N ALA A 345 -3.21 -23.60 -35.02
CA ALA A 345 -2.26 -23.27 -33.95
C ALA A 345 -1.41 -22.02 -34.28
N LEU A 346 -1.00 -21.89 -35.54
CA LEU A 346 -0.31 -20.69 -36.03
C LEU A 346 -1.20 -19.45 -35.94
N ALA A 347 -2.48 -19.57 -36.38
CA ALA A 347 -3.44 -18.46 -36.29
C ALA A 347 -3.69 -18.05 -34.85
N PHE A 348 -3.86 -19.00 -33.93
CA PHE A 348 -4.00 -18.73 -32.49
C PHE A 348 -2.75 -18.08 -31.89
N ALA A 349 -1.55 -18.51 -32.25
CA ALA A 349 -0.32 -17.89 -31.76
C ALA A 349 -0.15 -16.45 -32.27
N VAL A 350 -0.48 -16.20 -33.56
CA VAL A 350 -0.48 -14.82 -34.10
C VAL A 350 -1.54 -13.96 -33.43
N ALA A 351 -2.76 -14.48 -33.24
CA ALA A 351 -3.81 -13.77 -32.50
C ALA A 351 -3.38 -13.45 -31.06
N GLY A 352 -2.70 -14.41 -30.39
CA GLY A 352 -2.12 -14.22 -29.05
C GLY A 352 -1.04 -13.13 -29.01
N ILE A 353 -0.19 -13.03 -30.03
CA ILE A 353 0.80 -11.95 -30.15
C ILE A 353 0.08 -10.60 -30.33
N VAL A 354 -0.90 -10.54 -31.22
CA VAL A 354 -1.69 -9.31 -31.44
C VAL A 354 -2.38 -8.89 -30.14
N ALA A 355 -3.03 -9.83 -29.46
CA ALA A 355 -3.68 -9.56 -28.16
C ALA A 355 -2.66 -9.11 -27.10
N GLY A 356 -1.49 -9.74 -27.04
CA GLY A 356 -0.42 -9.37 -26.11
C GLY A 356 0.16 -7.97 -26.40
N VAL A 357 0.42 -7.65 -27.65
CA VAL A 357 0.87 -6.31 -28.06
C VAL A 357 -0.19 -5.26 -27.75
N THR A 358 -1.47 -5.57 -28.01
CA THR A 358 -2.59 -4.70 -27.66
C THR A 358 -2.68 -4.50 -26.14
N ALA A 359 -2.54 -5.57 -25.35
CA ALA A 359 -2.54 -5.47 -23.89
C ALA A 359 -1.36 -4.62 -23.37
N VAL A 360 -0.17 -4.73 -23.97
CA VAL A 360 0.98 -3.85 -23.68
C VAL A 360 0.66 -2.39 -24.03
N GLY A 361 0.05 -2.14 -25.18
CA GLY A 361 -0.37 -0.80 -25.60
C GLY A 361 -1.41 -0.18 -24.65
N LEU A 362 -2.42 -0.97 -24.27
CA LEU A 362 -3.44 -0.54 -23.30
C LEU A 362 -2.84 -0.31 -21.90
N ALA A 363 -1.85 -1.11 -21.51
CA ALA A 363 -1.13 -0.91 -20.26
C ALA A 363 -0.29 0.38 -20.28
N LEU A 364 0.34 0.71 -21.39
CA LEU A 364 1.03 1.99 -21.57
C LEU A 364 0.05 3.17 -21.57
N ALA A 365 -1.12 3.00 -22.14
CA ALA A 365 -2.21 3.98 -22.12
C ALA A 365 -2.95 4.05 -20.77
N GLN A 366 -2.54 3.26 -19.77
CA GLN A 366 -3.11 3.21 -18.42
C GLN A 366 -4.61 2.89 -18.38
N VAL A 367 -5.09 2.07 -19.32
CA VAL A 367 -6.52 1.68 -19.40
C VAL A 367 -6.84 0.63 -18.32
N PRO A 368 -7.75 0.92 -17.37
CA PRO A 368 -8.27 -0.08 -16.43
C PRO A 368 -9.11 -1.15 -17.19
N PRO A 369 -9.19 -2.39 -16.73
CA PRO A 369 -8.61 -2.99 -15.54
C PRO A 369 -7.27 -3.70 -15.79
N LEU A 370 -6.63 -3.50 -16.95
CA LEU A 370 -5.42 -4.24 -17.33
C LEU A 370 -4.20 -3.88 -16.48
N THR A 371 -4.20 -2.72 -15.85
CA THR A 371 -3.15 -2.32 -14.91
C THR A 371 -3.74 -1.63 -13.68
N ASN A 372 -3.43 -2.15 -12.49
CA ASN A 372 -3.66 -1.45 -11.23
C ASN A 372 -2.56 -0.41 -10.92
N SER A 373 -1.62 -0.23 -11.82
CA SER A 373 -0.49 0.66 -11.67
C SER A 373 -0.70 1.89 -12.54
N ARG A 374 -0.85 3.05 -11.90
CA ARG A 374 -0.89 4.36 -12.56
C ARG A 374 0.51 4.85 -12.96
N LYS A 375 1.44 3.92 -13.23
CA LYS A 375 2.83 4.23 -13.59
C LYS A 375 2.92 5.09 -14.83
N THR A 376 3.47 6.28 -14.66
CA THR A 376 3.70 7.22 -15.77
C THR A 376 5.03 6.91 -16.47
N VAL A 377 5.04 7.01 -17.80
CA VAL A 377 6.26 6.86 -18.59
C VAL A 377 7.17 8.06 -18.34
N GLY A 378 8.46 7.82 -18.10
CA GLY A 378 9.43 8.88 -17.87
C GLY A 378 10.75 8.36 -17.31
N LEU A 379 11.76 9.26 -17.25
CA LEU A 379 13.10 8.98 -16.80
C LEU A 379 13.48 9.78 -15.54
N ASP A 380 12.53 10.42 -14.93
CA ASP A 380 12.62 11.29 -13.77
C ASP A 380 11.82 10.75 -12.58
N VAL A 381 11.70 11.53 -11.53
CA VAL A 381 10.85 11.22 -10.37
C VAL A 381 9.38 11.58 -10.67
N ASP A 382 8.47 10.82 -10.13
CA ASP A 382 7.08 11.24 -10.02
C ASP A 382 6.93 12.10 -8.76
N GLU A 383 6.82 13.43 -8.97
CA GLU A 383 6.78 14.40 -7.87
C GLU A 383 5.60 14.21 -6.90
N ARG A 384 4.58 13.43 -7.29
CA ARG A 384 3.44 13.11 -6.42
C ARG A 384 3.81 12.18 -5.26
N PHE A 385 4.98 11.54 -5.30
CA PHE A 385 5.43 10.58 -4.28
C PHE A 385 6.56 11.10 -3.39
N VAL A 386 7.04 12.34 -3.62
CA VAL A 386 8.15 12.91 -2.85
C VAL A 386 7.78 14.25 -2.24
N PRO A 387 8.08 14.50 -0.95
CA PRO A 387 7.69 15.72 -0.23
C PRO A 387 8.67 16.87 -0.49
N GLU A 388 9.13 17.09 -1.72
CA GLU A 388 10.17 18.06 -2.03
C GLU A 388 9.77 19.51 -1.69
N GLY A 389 8.49 19.86 -1.94
CA GLY A 389 7.94 21.17 -1.57
C GLY A 389 8.01 21.43 -0.07
N ALA A 390 7.61 20.44 0.73
CA ALA A 390 7.67 20.49 2.19
C ALA A 390 9.12 20.63 2.71
N LEU A 391 10.07 19.90 2.11
CA LEU A 391 11.48 19.97 2.52
C LEU A 391 12.12 21.31 2.16
N ARG A 392 11.78 21.88 0.99
CA ARG A 392 12.20 23.26 0.63
C ARG A 392 11.61 24.30 1.59
N TYR A 393 10.37 24.09 2.06
CA TYR A 393 9.80 24.96 3.10
C TYR A 393 10.60 24.86 4.40
N LEU A 394 10.92 23.65 4.87
CA LEU A 394 11.74 23.44 6.07
C LEU A 394 13.16 24.01 5.93
N ASP A 395 13.73 24.02 4.72
CA ASP A 395 15.01 24.69 4.44
C ASP A 395 14.93 26.19 4.68
N ARG A 396 13.89 26.84 4.15
CA ARG A 396 13.64 28.28 4.35
C ARG A 396 13.35 28.62 5.80
N ALA A 397 12.66 27.74 6.53
CA ALA A 397 12.40 27.91 7.95
C ALA A 397 13.62 27.64 8.85
N GLY A 398 14.74 27.17 8.27
CA GLY A 398 15.96 26.87 9.03
C GLY A 398 15.83 25.63 9.94
N MET A 399 14.88 24.73 9.65
CA MET A 399 14.65 23.54 10.49
C MET A 399 15.74 22.50 10.25
N THR A 400 16.30 21.99 11.33
CA THR A 400 17.32 20.91 11.37
C THR A 400 17.01 19.94 12.50
N GLY A 401 17.55 18.70 12.42
CA GLY A 401 17.41 17.72 13.47
C GLY A 401 16.34 16.67 13.18
N ARG A 402 15.65 16.20 14.21
CA ARG A 402 14.73 15.07 14.14
C ARG A 402 13.36 15.47 13.61
N LEU A 403 12.78 14.61 12.75
CA LEU A 403 11.44 14.80 12.16
C LEU A 403 10.52 13.62 12.47
N PHE A 404 9.28 13.90 12.85
CA PHE A 404 8.20 12.95 12.72
C PHE A 404 7.72 12.95 11.28
N ASN A 405 7.60 11.79 10.64
CA ASN A 405 7.29 11.74 9.21
C ASN A 405 6.38 10.56 8.84
N ALA A 406 5.67 10.72 7.74
CA ALA A 406 4.96 9.62 7.10
C ALA A 406 5.95 8.51 6.67
N PHE A 407 5.54 7.25 6.81
CA PHE A 407 6.37 6.07 6.58
C PHE A 407 7.11 6.11 5.22
N HIS A 408 6.39 6.41 4.14
CA HIS A 408 6.96 6.41 2.80
C HIS A 408 7.82 7.64 2.46
N PHE A 409 7.79 8.70 3.28
CA PHE A 409 8.68 9.86 3.08
C PHE A 409 10.08 9.65 3.67
N GLY A 410 10.25 8.67 4.58
CA GLY A 410 11.50 8.47 5.30
C GLY A 410 12.70 8.20 4.40
N GLY A 411 12.54 7.40 3.35
CA GLY A 411 13.60 7.12 2.38
C GLY A 411 14.05 8.38 1.64
N TYR A 412 13.11 9.23 1.18
CA TYR A 412 13.44 10.48 0.51
C TYR A 412 14.12 11.48 1.45
N LEU A 413 13.68 11.56 2.71
CA LEU A 413 14.34 12.34 3.76
C LEU A 413 15.80 11.87 3.97
N ALA A 414 16.02 10.56 4.04
CA ALA A 414 17.36 10.01 4.18
C ALA A 414 18.26 10.33 2.98
N TRP A 415 17.71 10.26 1.76
CA TRP A 415 18.46 10.60 0.55
C TRP A 415 18.81 12.07 0.46
N ARG A 416 17.80 12.96 0.65
CA ARG A 416 17.94 14.39 0.40
C ARG A 416 18.60 15.15 1.55
N ASP A 417 18.29 14.78 2.77
CA ASP A 417 18.52 15.62 3.95
C ASP A 417 19.52 15.06 4.97
N PHE A 418 19.75 13.73 4.99
CA PHE A 418 20.70 13.17 5.94
C PHE A 418 22.11 13.71 5.76
N PRO A 419 22.83 14.11 6.82
CA PRO A 419 22.47 14.07 8.25
C PRO A 419 21.78 15.34 8.80
N LYS A 420 21.46 16.34 7.96
CA LYS A 420 20.86 17.62 8.39
C LYS A 420 19.51 17.41 9.11
N ARG A 421 18.67 16.54 8.57
CA ARG A 421 17.41 16.08 9.16
C ARG A 421 17.36 14.56 9.15
N VAL A 422 16.83 13.98 10.23
CA VAL A 422 16.77 12.53 10.41
C VAL A 422 15.32 12.11 10.66
N ALA A 423 14.85 11.09 9.95
CA ALA A 423 13.50 10.56 10.01
C ALA A 423 13.27 9.72 11.27
N ILE A 424 12.00 9.62 11.74
CA ILE A 424 11.62 8.68 12.79
C ILE A 424 11.47 7.25 12.26
N ILE A 425 11.06 7.11 10.99
CA ILE A 425 10.81 5.83 10.33
C ILE A 425 11.01 5.97 8.82
N ASP A 426 11.39 4.89 8.16
CA ASP A 426 11.45 4.77 6.70
C ASP A 426 10.80 3.47 6.20
N GLY A 427 10.78 3.27 4.86
CA GLY A 427 10.14 2.13 4.20
C GLY A 427 10.64 0.74 4.63
N ARG A 428 11.82 0.64 5.24
CA ARG A 428 12.36 -0.61 5.80
C ARG A 428 11.66 -1.01 7.11
N GLY A 429 11.00 -0.06 7.80
CA GLY A 429 10.41 -0.30 9.11
C GLY A 429 11.42 -0.76 10.16
N TYR A 430 12.69 -0.40 10.03
CA TYR A 430 13.76 -0.84 10.91
C TYR A 430 13.82 -0.01 12.18
N VAL A 431 12.86 -0.26 13.07
CA VAL A 431 12.72 0.39 14.37
C VAL A 431 12.53 -0.66 15.47
N PRO A 432 12.80 -0.33 16.76
CA PRO A 432 12.57 -1.23 17.89
C PRO A 432 11.16 -1.82 17.86
N ARG A 433 11.05 -3.09 18.26
CA ARG A 433 9.76 -3.79 18.33
C ARG A 433 8.76 -3.01 19.21
N GLY A 434 7.53 -2.88 18.76
CA GLY A 434 6.46 -2.12 19.42
C GLY A 434 6.48 -0.63 19.12
N LEU A 435 7.61 -0.08 18.63
CA LEU A 435 7.69 1.34 18.27
C LEU A 435 7.00 1.63 16.93
N GLN A 436 6.94 0.65 16.02
CA GLN A 436 6.20 0.79 14.75
C GLN A 436 4.72 1.06 14.99
N GLU A 437 4.12 0.25 15.88
CA GLU A 437 2.72 0.41 16.27
C GLU A 437 2.51 1.73 17.01
N GLU A 438 3.45 2.13 17.87
CA GLU A 438 3.36 3.41 18.57
C GLU A 438 3.44 4.60 17.63
N ILE A 439 4.34 4.57 16.62
CA ILE A 439 4.42 5.58 15.55
C ILE A 439 3.12 5.62 14.74
N HIS A 440 2.55 4.47 14.42
CA HIS A 440 1.28 4.38 13.71
C HIS A 440 0.16 5.04 14.50
N PHE A 441 0.04 4.72 15.80
CA PHE A 441 -1.00 5.31 16.67
C PHE A 441 -0.78 6.79 16.98
N ALA A 442 0.46 7.28 16.93
CA ALA A 442 0.77 8.68 17.18
C ALA A 442 0.12 9.65 16.18
N ARG A 443 -0.36 9.18 15.03
CA ARG A 443 -1.13 9.99 14.09
C ARG A 443 -2.54 10.30 14.61
N ALA A 444 -3.17 9.32 15.25
CA ALA A 444 -4.57 9.40 15.71
C ALA A 444 -4.71 9.80 17.18
N TYR A 445 -3.71 9.49 18.02
CA TYR A 445 -3.77 9.65 19.47
C TYR A 445 -2.72 10.65 19.97
N PRO A 446 -3.14 11.85 20.44
CA PRO A 446 -2.22 12.89 20.92
C PRO A 446 -1.26 12.43 22.00
N GLU A 447 -1.69 11.54 22.90
CA GLU A 447 -0.86 11.02 23.98
C GLU A 447 0.32 10.16 23.48
N HIS A 448 0.19 9.49 22.35
CA HIS A 448 1.28 8.76 21.71
C HIS A 448 2.27 9.72 21.05
N LEU A 449 1.76 10.72 20.34
CA LEU A 449 2.61 11.73 19.71
C LEU A 449 3.43 12.51 20.75
N GLU A 450 2.81 12.95 21.85
CA GLU A 450 3.50 13.67 22.93
C GLU A 450 4.53 12.79 23.65
N ARG A 451 4.24 11.50 23.84
CA ARG A 451 5.19 10.54 24.40
C ARG A 451 6.40 10.35 23.47
N LEU A 452 6.18 10.13 22.20
CA LEU A 452 7.26 10.02 21.22
C LEU A 452 8.07 11.32 21.16
N GLN A 453 7.40 12.46 21.16
CA GLN A 453 8.05 13.77 21.13
C GLN A 453 8.91 14.00 22.38
N SER A 454 8.38 13.68 23.58
CA SER A 454 9.14 13.82 24.83
C SER A 454 10.34 12.87 24.92
N THR A 455 10.20 11.67 24.32
CA THR A 455 11.27 10.65 24.31
C THR A 455 12.37 10.99 23.30
N TYR A 456 11.98 11.45 22.13
CA TYR A 456 12.91 11.57 21.00
C TYR A 456 13.24 13.02 20.60
N GLY A 457 12.48 14.01 21.04
CA GLY A 457 12.80 15.43 20.88
C GLY A 457 12.72 15.90 19.43
N PHE A 458 11.58 15.78 18.75
CA PHE A 458 11.31 16.34 17.44
C PHE A 458 10.34 17.50 17.53
N ASP A 459 10.55 18.55 16.73
CA ASP A 459 9.74 19.79 16.75
C ASP A 459 9.00 20.04 15.44
N ALA A 460 9.14 19.15 14.44
CA ALA A 460 8.44 19.25 13.17
C ALA A 460 7.94 17.88 12.72
N ALA A 461 6.83 17.89 11.98
CA ALA A 461 6.27 16.71 11.35
C ALA A 461 6.03 16.96 9.84
N VAL A 462 6.38 15.97 8.99
CA VAL A 462 6.11 15.97 7.54
C VAL A 462 5.23 14.78 7.22
N MET A 463 3.96 15.07 6.94
CA MET A 463 2.92 14.07 6.80
C MET A 463 2.36 14.03 5.38
N ASP A 464 1.88 12.87 4.99
CA ASP A 464 1.11 12.64 3.77
C ASP A 464 -0.38 12.93 4.00
N TYR A 465 -1.12 12.98 2.91
CA TYR A 465 -2.57 12.99 2.98
C TYR A 465 -3.12 11.60 3.31
N PRO A 466 -4.16 11.50 4.16
CA PRO A 466 -4.81 10.23 4.41
C PRO A 466 -5.43 9.68 3.11
N VAL A 467 -5.16 8.40 2.84
CA VAL A 467 -5.81 7.69 1.73
C VAL A 467 -7.19 7.25 2.22
N TYR A 468 -8.22 7.89 1.70
CA TYR A 468 -9.60 7.46 1.95
C TYR A 468 -9.89 6.18 1.17
N SER A 469 -9.78 5.02 1.82
CA SER A 469 -10.42 3.79 1.34
C SER A 469 -11.89 3.87 1.70
N GLY A 470 -12.78 3.85 0.70
CA GLY A 470 -14.18 4.28 0.72
C GLY A 470 -15.16 3.71 1.75
N GLU A 471 -14.73 2.99 2.79
CA GLU A 471 -15.60 2.41 3.83
C GLU A 471 -15.30 2.86 5.26
N SER A 472 -14.22 3.57 5.50
CA SER A 472 -13.89 4.08 6.83
C SER A 472 -13.35 5.49 6.73
N LEU A 473 -14.24 6.46 6.76
CA LEU A 473 -13.92 7.80 7.23
C LEU A 473 -13.56 7.66 8.72
N SER A 474 -12.31 7.31 9.04
CA SER A 474 -11.79 7.72 10.33
C SER A 474 -11.60 9.24 10.23
N PRO A 475 -12.46 10.05 10.86
CA PRO A 475 -12.37 11.51 10.74
C PRO A 475 -11.10 12.08 11.34
N ASP A 476 -10.23 11.26 11.92
CA ASP A 476 -9.26 11.67 12.93
C ASP A 476 -7.83 11.19 12.64
N ILE A 477 -7.47 10.88 11.37
CA ILE A 477 -6.15 10.32 11.04
C ILE A 477 -4.98 11.25 11.45
N ASP A 478 -5.19 12.57 11.51
CA ASP A 478 -4.20 13.52 11.98
C ASP A 478 -4.68 14.31 13.23
N LEU A 479 -5.55 13.69 14.04
CA LEU A 479 -6.10 14.34 15.24
C LEU A 479 -4.99 14.80 16.19
N ALA A 480 -3.93 14.00 16.32
CA ALA A 480 -2.80 14.33 17.18
C ALA A 480 -2.08 15.62 16.74
N LEU A 481 -1.88 15.80 15.43
CA LEU A 481 -1.23 17.00 14.87
C LEU A 481 -2.17 18.21 14.74
N THR A 482 -3.48 18.01 14.89
CA THR A 482 -4.46 19.12 14.98
C THR A 482 -4.68 19.58 16.43
N SER A 483 -4.03 18.95 17.41
CA SER A 483 -4.05 19.35 18.83
C SER A 483 -3.44 20.74 19.03
N PRO A 484 -3.77 21.44 20.14
CA PRO A 484 -3.24 22.79 20.40
C PRO A 484 -1.71 22.91 20.45
N GLY A 485 -1.00 21.77 20.61
CA GLY A 485 0.46 21.73 20.66
C GLY A 485 1.17 21.91 19.31
N TRP A 486 0.44 21.80 18.19
CA TRP A 486 0.99 21.82 16.83
C TRP A 486 0.31 22.86 15.96
N ALA A 487 1.01 23.38 14.95
CA ALA A 487 0.52 24.34 13.99
C ALA A 487 0.82 23.84 12.57
N LEU A 488 -0.19 23.81 11.69
CA LEU A 488 0.00 23.56 10.25
C LEU A 488 0.57 24.83 9.61
N VAL A 489 1.77 24.73 9.05
CA VAL A 489 2.50 25.91 8.51
C VAL A 489 2.75 25.83 7.00
N TYR A 490 2.61 24.66 6.40
CA TYR A 490 2.78 24.43 4.97
C TYR A 490 1.95 23.25 4.52
N TRP A 491 1.41 23.34 3.31
CA TRP A 491 0.84 22.19 2.61
C TRP A 491 0.84 22.41 1.10
N ASP A 492 0.99 21.34 0.35
CA ASP A 492 0.87 21.29 -1.10
C ASP A 492 -0.01 20.08 -1.52
N ASP A 493 0.10 19.58 -2.75
CA ASP A 493 -0.69 18.43 -3.19
C ASP A 493 -0.14 17.08 -2.66
N VAL A 494 1.07 17.07 -2.08
CA VAL A 494 1.79 15.87 -1.64
C VAL A 494 1.89 15.77 -0.13
N ALA A 495 2.25 16.85 0.55
CA ALA A 495 2.65 16.81 1.96
C ALA A 495 2.10 18.00 2.78
N LEU A 496 2.04 17.74 4.10
CA LEU A 496 1.70 18.73 5.13
C LEU A 496 2.89 18.88 6.08
N VAL A 497 3.19 20.11 6.51
CA VAL A 497 4.20 20.38 7.52
C VAL A 497 3.57 21.00 8.76
N TYR A 498 3.82 20.36 9.90
CA TYR A 498 3.43 20.87 11.21
C TYR A 498 4.67 21.24 12.01
N LEU A 499 4.61 22.35 12.74
CA LEU A 499 5.61 22.74 13.73
C LEU A 499 5.02 22.73 15.13
N ARG A 500 5.82 22.28 16.10
CA ARG A 500 5.42 22.31 17.51
C ARG A 500 5.39 23.76 18.00
N ARG A 501 4.33 24.12 18.71
CA ARG A 501 4.22 25.46 19.34
C ARG A 501 5.24 25.60 20.45
N SER A 502 6.29 26.33 20.15
CA SER A 502 7.39 26.62 21.07
C SER A 502 7.96 28.01 20.78
N SER A 503 8.74 28.58 21.68
CA SER A 503 9.42 29.87 21.48
C SER A 503 10.34 29.87 20.26
N ARG A 504 10.92 28.72 19.93
CA ARG A 504 11.78 28.53 18.75
C ARG A 504 11.05 28.80 17.43
N TRP A 505 9.78 28.45 17.34
CA TRP A 505 9.00 28.51 16.11
C TRP A 505 7.92 29.58 16.12
N ALA A 506 7.84 30.40 17.17
CA ALA A 506 6.79 31.38 17.36
C ALA A 506 6.64 32.35 16.16
N GLU A 507 7.74 32.88 15.65
CA GLU A 507 7.75 33.81 14.50
C GLU A 507 7.30 33.12 13.19
N VAL A 508 7.79 31.90 12.96
CA VAL A 508 7.43 31.12 11.76
C VAL A 508 5.95 30.77 11.79
N ILE A 509 5.45 30.33 12.95
CA ILE A 509 4.04 29.97 13.13
C ILE A 509 3.15 31.21 12.96
N ALA A 510 3.51 32.34 13.58
CA ALA A 510 2.74 33.56 13.46
C ALA A 510 2.61 34.06 12.00
N ARG A 511 3.63 33.81 11.18
CA ARG A 511 3.63 34.24 9.77
C ARG A 511 2.90 33.24 8.86
N ASP A 512 3.08 31.92 9.08
CA ASP A 512 2.77 30.87 8.10
C ASP A 512 1.59 29.96 8.50
N GLU A 513 1.06 30.07 9.71
CA GLU A 513 0.00 29.15 10.17
C GLU A 513 -1.24 29.20 9.28
N TYR A 514 -1.79 28.01 9.03
CA TYR A 514 -3.12 27.78 8.46
C TYR A 514 -4.06 27.37 9.59
N SER A 515 -4.93 28.27 10.01
CA SER A 515 -5.85 28.06 11.13
C SER A 515 -7.27 27.68 10.68
N SER A 516 -7.68 28.19 9.52
CA SER A 516 -9.04 28.08 8.99
C SER A 516 -9.19 26.91 8.02
N VAL A 517 -8.12 26.55 7.29
CA VAL A 517 -8.15 25.48 6.30
C VAL A 517 -7.50 24.20 6.87
N ARG A 518 -8.23 23.07 6.79
CA ARG A 518 -7.77 21.74 7.22
C ARG A 518 -7.70 20.80 6.02
N PRO A 519 -6.65 20.85 5.18
CA PRO A 519 -6.60 20.15 3.90
C PRO A 519 -6.55 18.62 4.04
N ALA A 520 -6.04 18.09 5.17
CA ALA A 520 -6.02 16.66 5.47
C ALA A 520 -7.43 16.06 5.57
N ASN A 521 -8.41 16.84 6.03
CA ASN A 521 -9.78 16.39 6.24
C ASN A 521 -10.67 16.53 4.98
N GLY A 522 -10.09 16.97 3.86
CA GLY A 522 -10.72 17.04 2.54
C GLY A 522 -11.92 18.00 2.43
N LEU A 523 -12.69 17.83 1.35
CA LEU A 523 -13.88 18.65 1.07
C LEU A 523 -14.95 18.62 2.17
N PRO A 524 -15.25 17.50 2.85
CA PRO A 524 -16.27 17.50 3.91
C PRO A 524 -15.95 18.46 5.07
N ALA A 525 -14.67 18.63 5.42
CA ALA A 525 -14.26 19.59 6.44
C ALA A 525 -14.36 21.02 5.91
N LEU A 526 -13.93 21.25 4.67
CA LEU A 526 -14.06 22.54 4.03
C LEU A 526 -15.52 23.00 3.98
N TRP A 527 -16.45 22.14 3.56
CA TRP A 527 -17.89 22.46 3.54
C TRP A 527 -18.43 22.87 4.91
N ARG A 528 -18.01 22.16 5.98
CA ARG A 528 -18.40 22.55 7.36
C ARG A 528 -17.86 23.91 7.75
N SER A 529 -16.61 24.23 7.40
CA SER A 529 -16.02 25.54 7.68
C SER A 529 -16.66 26.66 6.86
N LEU A 530 -17.01 26.39 5.60
CA LEU A 530 -17.68 27.33 4.70
C LEU A 530 -19.16 27.60 5.07
N ALA A 531 -19.77 26.73 5.90
CA ALA A 531 -21.13 26.98 6.42
C ALA A 531 -21.19 28.20 7.33
N ASP A 532 -20.09 28.56 8.00
CA ASP A 532 -19.93 29.83 8.70
C ASP A 532 -19.50 30.91 7.71
N LYS A 533 -20.44 31.73 7.28
CA LYS A 533 -20.19 32.83 6.34
C LYS A 533 -19.15 33.83 6.83
N ALA A 534 -19.01 34.00 8.16
CA ALA A 534 -18.01 34.91 8.73
C ALA A 534 -16.57 34.38 8.55
N ALA A 535 -16.39 33.05 8.45
CA ALA A 535 -15.09 32.43 8.24
C ALA A 535 -14.61 32.44 6.78
N VAL A 536 -15.52 32.62 5.80
CA VAL A 536 -15.22 32.48 4.36
C VAL A 536 -14.08 33.39 3.89
N PRO A 537 -14.02 34.70 4.28
CA PRO A 537 -12.92 35.56 3.86
C PRO A 537 -11.55 35.11 4.37
N ALA A 538 -11.46 34.60 5.61
CA ALA A 538 -10.22 34.08 6.18
C ALA A 538 -9.79 32.80 5.46
N ILE A 539 -10.73 31.88 5.20
CA ILE A 539 -10.48 30.63 4.43
C ILE A 539 -9.96 30.97 3.04
N ARG A 540 -10.60 31.94 2.36
CA ARG A 540 -10.19 32.39 1.03
C ARG A 540 -8.76 32.96 1.05
N ALA A 541 -8.42 33.82 1.98
CA ALA A 541 -7.09 34.41 2.11
C ALA A 541 -6.01 33.33 2.33
N GLU A 542 -6.29 32.33 3.18
CA GLU A 542 -5.37 31.21 3.40
C GLU A 542 -5.19 30.37 2.11
N LEU A 543 -6.25 30.14 1.34
CA LEU A 543 -6.20 29.40 0.07
C LEU A 543 -5.44 30.16 -1.01
N GLU A 544 -5.67 31.48 -1.15
CA GLU A 544 -4.93 32.33 -2.08
C GLU A 544 -3.43 32.36 -1.74
N ARG A 545 -3.07 32.46 -0.46
CA ARG A 545 -1.69 32.36 0.03
C ARG A 545 -1.09 31.00 -0.33
N ASN A 546 -1.79 29.90 -0.08
CA ASN A 546 -1.34 28.56 -0.41
C ASN A 546 -1.06 28.42 -1.91
N ILE A 547 -2.00 28.85 -2.76
CA ILE A 547 -1.86 28.77 -4.22
C ILE A 547 -0.66 29.59 -4.71
N ALA A 548 -0.45 30.78 -4.14
CA ALA A 548 0.69 31.64 -4.47
C ALA A 548 2.03 30.98 -4.08
N GLN A 549 2.07 30.26 -2.98
CA GLN A 549 3.29 29.59 -2.48
C GLN A 549 3.59 28.27 -3.18
N THR A 550 2.56 27.47 -3.50
CA THR A 550 2.73 26.07 -3.89
C THR A 550 2.16 25.74 -5.28
N GLY A 551 1.27 26.55 -5.81
CA GLY A 551 0.54 26.23 -7.04
C GLY A 551 -0.45 25.06 -6.88
N SER A 552 -0.83 24.68 -5.65
CA SER A 552 -1.60 23.50 -5.34
C SER A 552 -2.90 23.38 -6.14
N ALA A 553 -3.13 22.22 -6.75
CA ALA A 553 -4.38 21.86 -7.41
C ALA A 553 -5.52 21.69 -6.40
N ARG A 554 -5.21 21.11 -5.22
CA ARG A 554 -6.13 20.98 -4.09
C ARG A 554 -6.54 22.37 -3.59
N GLY A 555 -5.57 23.28 -3.44
CA GLY A 555 -5.82 24.67 -3.03
C GLY A 555 -6.77 25.39 -3.99
N ARG A 556 -6.53 25.26 -5.30
CA ARG A 556 -7.43 25.81 -6.33
C ARG A 556 -8.82 25.19 -6.28
N THR A 557 -8.91 23.87 -6.10
CA THR A 557 -10.22 23.20 -5.97
C THR A 557 -10.99 23.74 -4.77
N PHE A 558 -10.34 23.89 -3.63
CA PHE A 558 -10.94 24.45 -2.41
C PHE A 558 -11.34 25.93 -2.58
N LEU A 559 -10.49 26.71 -3.24
CA LEU A 559 -10.80 28.12 -3.57
C LEU A 559 -12.05 28.24 -4.45
N GLY A 560 -12.20 27.37 -5.47
CA GLY A 560 -13.40 27.35 -6.30
C GLY A 560 -14.67 27.16 -5.47
N PHE A 561 -14.66 26.24 -4.50
CA PHE A 561 -15.81 26.04 -3.59
C PHE A 561 -16.02 27.24 -2.63
N ALA A 562 -14.97 27.87 -2.15
CA ALA A 562 -15.09 29.08 -1.34
C ALA A 562 -15.72 30.23 -2.13
N LEU A 563 -15.33 30.43 -3.38
CA LEU A 563 -15.91 31.41 -4.30
C LEU A 563 -17.40 31.16 -4.58
N LEU A 564 -17.81 29.89 -4.70
CA LEU A 564 -19.23 29.54 -4.82
C LEU A 564 -20.03 29.96 -3.58
N GLN A 565 -19.48 29.85 -2.38
CA GLN A 565 -20.13 30.33 -1.17
C GLN A 565 -20.28 31.87 -1.11
N GLU A 566 -19.37 32.58 -1.78
CA GLU A 566 -19.48 34.04 -1.96
C GLU A 566 -20.42 34.45 -3.11
N GLY A 567 -21.00 33.49 -3.84
CA GLY A 567 -21.84 33.77 -5.01
C GLY A 567 -21.04 34.13 -6.28
N LYS A 568 -19.74 33.91 -6.32
CA LYS A 568 -18.83 34.26 -7.41
C LYS A 568 -18.63 33.10 -8.39
N ALA A 569 -19.74 32.70 -9.04
CA ALA A 569 -19.74 31.52 -9.90
C ALA A 569 -18.77 31.62 -11.09
N ASP A 570 -18.60 32.80 -11.71
CA ASP A 570 -17.68 33.00 -12.83
C ASP A 570 -16.21 32.84 -12.40
N GLU A 571 -15.81 33.45 -11.28
CA GLU A 571 -14.47 33.29 -10.72
C GLU A 571 -14.20 31.85 -10.31
N ALA A 572 -15.22 31.15 -9.79
CA ALA A 572 -15.11 29.72 -9.44
C ALA A 572 -14.86 28.86 -10.67
N LEU A 573 -15.62 29.06 -11.76
CA LEU A 573 -15.42 28.34 -13.03
C LEU A 573 -14.02 28.57 -13.61
N GLU A 574 -13.53 29.81 -13.58
CA GLU A 574 -12.18 30.13 -14.03
C GLU A 574 -11.11 29.44 -13.16
N THR A 575 -11.35 29.38 -11.84
CA THR A 575 -10.45 28.72 -10.89
C THR A 575 -10.43 27.21 -11.13
N PHE A 576 -11.58 26.56 -11.32
CA PHE A 576 -11.69 25.15 -11.64
C PHE A 576 -11.02 24.79 -12.98
N ALA A 577 -11.17 25.66 -13.99
CA ALA A 577 -10.55 25.44 -15.31
C ALA A 577 -9.00 25.41 -15.27
N ARG A 578 -8.39 25.99 -14.23
CA ARG A 578 -6.94 25.97 -14.00
C ARG A 578 -6.44 24.73 -13.27
N VAL A 579 -7.33 23.87 -12.78
CA VAL A 579 -6.96 22.60 -12.11
C VAL A 579 -6.64 21.55 -13.17
N ARG A 580 -5.39 21.08 -13.21
CA ARG A 580 -4.91 20.10 -14.20
C ARG A 580 -4.75 18.69 -13.62
N ASP A 581 -4.95 18.51 -12.30
CA ASP A 581 -4.78 17.24 -11.63
C ASP A 581 -5.93 16.27 -11.94
N PRO A 582 -5.65 15.10 -12.57
CA PRO A 582 -6.68 14.09 -12.84
C PRO A 582 -7.35 13.54 -11.58
N GLU A 583 -6.67 13.54 -10.44
CA GLU A 583 -7.22 13.07 -9.16
C GLU A 583 -8.28 14.02 -8.61
N ARG A 584 -8.26 15.29 -9.01
CA ARG A 584 -9.26 16.30 -8.65
C ARG A 584 -10.40 16.43 -9.64
N ARG A 585 -10.38 15.63 -10.72
CA ARG A 585 -11.36 15.76 -11.80
C ARG A 585 -12.80 15.62 -11.33
N LEU A 586 -13.09 14.72 -10.40
CA LEU A 586 -14.43 14.57 -9.83
C LEU A 586 -14.86 15.82 -9.07
N ASP A 587 -14.02 16.29 -8.14
CA ASP A 587 -14.28 17.48 -7.32
C ASP A 587 -14.51 18.72 -8.19
N VAL A 588 -13.69 18.87 -9.24
CA VAL A 588 -13.79 19.98 -10.21
C VAL A 588 -15.12 19.93 -10.97
N LEU A 589 -15.52 18.77 -11.50
CA LEU A 589 -16.77 18.63 -12.23
C LEU A 589 -18.01 18.85 -11.34
N GLN A 590 -17.94 18.42 -10.07
CA GLN A 590 -18.98 18.75 -9.08
C GLN A 590 -19.04 20.27 -8.82
N GLY A 591 -17.88 20.91 -8.69
CA GLY A 591 -17.79 22.37 -8.53
C GLY A 591 -18.30 23.14 -9.74
N GLU A 592 -17.93 22.71 -10.96
CA GLU A 592 -18.45 23.28 -12.21
C GLU A 592 -19.98 23.17 -12.28
N ALA A 593 -20.54 22.00 -11.93
CA ALA A 593 -21.98 21.77 -11.92
C ALA A 593 -22.71 22.73 -10.95
N LEU A 594 -22.20 22.89 -9.74
CA LEU A 594 -22.73 23.83 -8.75
C LEU A 594 -22.61 25.28 -9.23
N ALA A 595 -21.51 25.64 -9.89
CA ALA A 595 -21.34 26.99 -10.46
C ALA A 595 -22.38 27.27 -11.56
N TRP A 596 -22.62 26.31 -12.45
CA TRP A 596 -23.65 26.45 -13.49
C TRP A 596 -25.07 26.51 -12.93
N GLN A 597 -25.36 25.74 -11.85
CA GLN A 597 -26.63 25.88 -11.12
C GLN A 597 -26.79 27.28 -10.56
N GLN A 598 -25.76 27.82 -9.92
CA GLN A 598 -25.80 29.17 -9.35
C GLN A 598 -26.03 30.27 -10.40
N LYS A 599 -25.51 30.05 -11.64
CA LYS A 599 -25.77 30.93 -12.80
C LYS A 599 -27.12 30.69 -13.44
N GLY A 600 -27.89 29.69 -13.03
CA GLY A 600 -29.20 29.33 -13.63
C GLY A 600 -29.10 28.56 -14.96
N ASP A 601 -27.89 28.18 -15.40
CA ASP A 601 -27.68 27.36 -16.61
C ASP A 601 -27.87 25.87 -16.31
N LYS A 602 -29.12 25.47 -16.31
CA LYS A 602 -29.53 24.09 -15.96
C LYS A 602 -28.94 23.04 -16.92
N ALA A 603 -28.80 23.38 -18.20
CA ALA A 603 -28.30 22.47 -19.22
C ALA A 603 -26.82 22.12 -18.96
N ARG A 604 -25.97 23.13 -18.75
CA ARG A 604 -24.55 22.93 -18.43
C ARG A 604 -24.35 22.29 -17.06
N ALA A 605 -25.22 22.59 -16.07
CA ALA A 605 -25.16 21.94 -14.77
C ALA A 605 -25.40 20.43 -14.89
N ILE A 606 -26.42 20.00 -15.63
CA ILE A 606 -26.71 18.57 -15.87
C ILE A 606 -25.56 17.92 -16.61
N GLU A 607 -25.02 18.51 -17.68
CA GLU A 607 -23.89 17.99 -18.44
C GLU A 607 -22.65 17.78 -17.53
N ALA A 608 -22.34 18.75 -16.65
CA ALA A 608 -21.22 18.65 -15.74
C ALA A 608 -21.41 17.51 -14.72
N TYR A 609 -22.64 17.35 -14.17
CA TYR A 609 -22.93 16.21 -13.28
C TYR A 609 -22.87 14.87 -14.01
N GLU A 610 -23.36 14.76 -15.24
CA GLU A 610 -23.26 13.53 -16.04
C GLU A 610 -21.80 13.15 -16.28
N ARG A 611 -20.95 14.12 -16.61
CA ARG A 611 -19.49 13.94 -16.72
C ARG A 611 -18.88 13.51 -15.39
N ALA A 612 -19.30 14.06 -14.25
CA ALA A 612 -18.86 13.68 -12.93
C ALA A 612 -19.24 12.22 -12.60
N VAL A 613 -20.49 11.82 -12.89
CA VAL A 613 -20.96 10.42 -12.72
C VAL A 613 -20.15 9.45 -13.58
N ALA A 614 -19.75 9.87 -14.80
CA ALA A 614 -18.92 9.04 -15.67
C ALA A 614 -17.47 8.86 -15.15
N VAL A 615 -16.95 9.82 -14.37
CA VAL A 615 -15.65 9.70 -13.70
C VAL A 615 -15.78 8.75 -12.51
N GLN A 616 -16.74 9.00 -11.64
CA GLN A 616 -17.02 8.18 -10.48
C GLN A 616 -18.47 8.35 -10.05
N GLU A 617 -19.16 7.25 -9.93
CA GLU A 617 -20.53 7.21 -9.45
C GLU A 617 -20.59 7.20 -7.92
N ASP A 618 -20.77 8.35 -7.31
CA ASP A 618 -20.98 8.51 -5.86
C ASP A 618 -22.37 9.09 -5.54
N ALA A 619 -22.79 8.96 -4.28
CA ALA A 619 -24.14 9.36 -3.85
C ALA A 619 -24.40 10.87 -3.96
N LEU A 620 -23.40 11.71 -3.70
CA LEU A 620 -23.54 13.17 -3.75
C LEU A 620 -23.65 13.68 -5.19
N THR A 621 -22.85 13.14 -6.10
CA THR A 621 -22.92 13.47 -7.53
C THR A 621 -24.26 13.09 -8.13
N LEU A 622 -24.76 11.87 -7.80
CA LEU A 622 -26.07 11.40 -8.26
C LEU A 622 -27.21 12.22 -7.67
N TYR A 623 -27.11 12.64 -6.41
CA TYR A 623 -28.04 13.57 -5.77
C TYR A 623 -28.05 14.93 -6.50
N GLY A 624 -26.88 15.51 -6.77
CA GLY A 624 -26.73 16.77 -7.50
C GLY A 624 -27.34 16.71 -8.89
N LEU A 625 -27.07 15.61 -9.63
CA LEU A 625 -27.70 15.35 -10.94
C LEU A 625 -29.23 15.32 -10.85
N GLY A 626 -29.75 14.58 -9.86
CA GLY A 626 -31.20 14.49 -9.65
C GLY A 626 -31.82 15.84 -9.30
N ALA A 627 -31.19 16.63 -8.46
CA ALA A 627 -31.64 18.00 -8.14
C ALA A 627 -31.68 18.90 -9.37
N ALA A 628 -30.61 18.93 -10.17
CA ALA A 628 -30.50 19.69 -11.40
C ALA A 628 -31.58 19.30 -12.45
N LEU A 629 -31.89 18.01 -12.56
CA LEU A 629 -32.94 17.50 -13.44
C LEU A 629 -34.34 17.98 -12.97
N ILE A 630 -34.60 17.96 -11.66
CA ILE A 630 -35.90 18.49 -11.11
C ILE A 630 -36.02 19.99 -11.39
N GLU A 631 -34.95 20.76 -11.16
CA GLU A 631 -34.91 22.21 -11.45
C GLU A 631 -35.13 22.49 -12.95
N ALA A 632 -34.65 21.60 -13.81
CA ALA A 632 -34.87 21.69 -15.25
C ALA A 632 -36.28 21.25 -15.72
N GLY A 633 -37.14 20.78 -14.79
CA GLY A 633 -38.47 20.27 -15.14
C GLY A 633 -38.48 18.81 -15.64
N ARG A 634 -37.32 18.11 -15.61
CA ARG A 634 -37.13 16.73 -16.07
C ARG A 634 -37.27 15.71 -14.93
N ALA A 635 -38.34 15.84 -14.14
CA ALA A 635 -38.53 15.11 -12.90
C ALA A 635 -38.55 13.59 -13.08
N SER A 636 -39.15 13.08 -14.17
CA SER A 636 -39.14 11.63 -14.47
C SER A 636 -37.73 11.07 -14.68
N GLU A 637 -36.83 11.85 -15.24
CA GLU A 637 -35.44 11.46 -15.48
C GLU A 637 -34.61 11.53 -14.18
N ALA A 638 -35.00 12.37 -13.21
CA ALA A 638 -34.34 12.51 -11.91
C ALA A 638 -34.54 11.26 -11.01
N ILE A 639 -35.61 10.47 -11.23
CA ILE A 639 -35.91 9.30 -10.39
C ILE A 639 -34.72 8.31 -10.34
N ARG A 640 -34.18 7.96 -11.51
CA ARG A 640 -33.12 6.95 -11.59
C ARG A 640 -31.83 7.37 -10.84
N PRO A 641 -31.24 8.55 -11.06
CA PRO A 641 -30.07 8.97 -10.29
C PRO A 641 -30.37 9.12 -8.80
N LEU A 642 -31.52 9.63 -8.38
CA LEU A 642 -31.88 9.78 -6.97
C LEU A 642 -32.05 8.42 -6.26
N GLU A 643 -32.68 7.44 -6.91
CA GLU A 643 -32.77 6.07 -6.35
C GLU A 643 -31.39 5.43 -6.20
N ARG A 644 -30.49 5.64 -7.16
CA ARG A 644 -29.10 5.18 -7.05
C ARG A 644 -28.34 5.91 -5.93
N ALA A 645 -28.54 7.21 -5.76
CA ALA A 645 -27.96 7.98 -4.66
C ALA A 645 -28.41 7.42 -3.30
N ARG A 646 -29.73 7.18 -3.14
CA ARG A 646 -30.32 6.57 -1.95
C ARG A 646 -29.77 5.16 -1.67
N ALA A 647 -29.63 4.33 -2.71
CA ALA A 647 -29.09 2.98 -2.58
C ALA A 647 -27.63 2.98 -2.12
N LYS A 648 -26.81 3.90 -2.62
CA LYS A 648 -25.40 4.07 -2.23
C LYS A 648 -25.24 4.66 -0.84
N ASN A 649 -26.08 5.62 -0.46
CA ASN A 649 -26.06 6.25 0.86
C ASN A 649 -27.47 6.51 1.37
N PRO A 650 -28.09 5.55 2.07
CA PRO A 650 -29.41 5.72 2.68
C PRO A 650 -29.48 6.83 3.74
N GLY A 651 -28.34 7.28 4.29
CA GLY A 651 -28.22 8.38 5.24
C GLY A 651 -28.18 9.77 4.59
N LEU A 652 -28.17 9.88 3.26
CA LEU A 652 -28.23 11.16 2.54
C LEU A 652 -29.66 11.70 2.57
N LEU A 653 -30.02 12.33 3.70
CA LEU A 653 -31.41 12.76 3.96
C LEU A 653 -32.00 13.65 2.87
N PRO A 654 -31.28 14.60 2.25
CA PRO A 654 -31.82 15.47 1.21
C PRO A 654 -32.32 14.74 -0.05
N VAL A 655 -31.94 13.45 -0.25
CA VAL A 655 -32.43 12.67 -1.39
C VAL A 655 -33.92 12.36 -1.31
N TYR A 656 -34.48 12.20 -0.10
CA TYR A 656 -35.86 11.77 0.08
C TYR A 656 -36.88 12.83 -0.37
N PRO A 657 -36.78 14.10 0.04
CA PRO A 657 -37.68 15.16 -0.49
C PRO A 657 -37.65 15.27 -2.01
N LEU A 658 -36.45 15.14 -2.62
CA LEU A 658 -36.33 15.18 -4.08
C LEU A 658 -36.98 13.97 -4.77
N LEU A 659 -36.87 12.76 -4.19
CA LEU A 659 -37.55 11.56 -4.69
C LEU A 659 -39.07 11.70 -4.57
N ILE A 660 -39.60 12.22 -3.45
CA ILE A 660 -41.01 12.49 -3.26
C ILE A 660 -41.53 13.43 -4.36
N GLU A 661 -40.78 14.53 -4.60
CA GLU A 661 -41.11 15.50 -5.61
C GLU A 661 -41.04 14.92 -7.03
N ALA A 662 -40.02 14.12 -7.32
CA ALA A 662 -39.85 13.47 -8.60
C ALA A 662 -40.98 12.47 -8.90
N TYR A 663 -41.35 11.64 -7.93
CA TYR A 663 -42.47 10.70 -8.07
C TYR A 663 -43.83 11.41 -8.19
N ARG A 664 -44.06 12.50 -7.42
CA ARG A 664 -45.27 13.33 -7.51
C ARG A 664 -45.41 13.87 -8.91
N ARG A 665 -44.38 14.57 -9.46
CA ARG A 665 -44.41 15.12 -10.82
C ARG A 665 -44.52 14.09 -11.92
N ALA A 666 -44.01 12.86 -11.65
CA ALA A 666 -44.10 11.74 -12.58
C ALA A 666 -45.45 10.97 -12.49
N GLY A 667 -46.39 11.39 -11.62
CA GLY A 667 -47.71 10.75 -11.44
C GLY A 667 -47.64 9.36 -10.84
N GLN A 668 -46.72 9.09 -9.92
CA GLN A 668 -46.52 7.81 -9.25
C GLN A 668 -46.83 7.87 -7.74
N PRO A 669 -48.10 8.02 -7.35
CA PRO A 669 -48.51 8.29 -5.97
C PRO A 669 -48.16 7.16 -4.98
N GLN A 670 -48.18 5.90 -5.43
CA GLN A 670 -47.82 4.78 -4.57
C GLN A 670 -46.35 4.84 -4.17
N ARG A 671 -45.43 5.10 -5.13
CA ARG A 671 -43.99 5.23 -4.85
C ARG A 671 -43.68 6.48 -4.05
N GLU A 672 -44.45 7.59 -4.26
CA GLU A 672 -44.34 8.78 -3.43
C GLU A 672 -44.61 8.46 -1.95
N ALA A 673 -45.68 7.72 -1.67
CA ALA A 673 -46.07 7.32 -0.30
C ALA A 673 -45.02 6.38 0.32
N ASP A 674 -44.53 5.40 -0.44
CA ASP A 674 -43.51 4.45 0.02
C ASP A 674 -42.21 5.17 0.40
N ILE A 675 -41.73 6.09 -0.45
CA ILE A 675 -40.48 6.82 -0.19
C ILE A 675 -40.62 7.82 0.96
N ALA A 676 -41.79 8.41 1.16
CA ALA A 676 -42.07 9.26 2.30
C ALA A 676 -41.97 8.49 3.64
N GLN A 677 -42.46 7.27 3.69
CA GLN A 677 -42.32 6.40 4.86
C GLN A 677 -40.85 6.03 5.13
N VAL A 678 -40.12 5.65 4.09
CA VAL A 678 -38.67 5.33 4.17
C VAL A 678 -37.88 6.56 4.62
N GLY A 679 -38.17 7.73 4.09
CA GLY A 679 -37.55 9.01 4.45
C GLY A 679 -37.82 9.38 5.92
N ALA A 680 -39.03 9.21 6.40
CA ALA A 680 -39.36 9.43 7.81
C ALA A 680 -38.58 8.50 8.74
N ALA A 681 -38.39 7.24 8.36
CA ALA A 681 -37.56 6.30 9.11
C ALA A 681 -36.06 6.72 9.09
N ALA A 682 -35.55 7.15 7.94
CA ALA A 682 -34.20 7.66 7.82
C ALA A 682 -33.97 8.92 8.69
N MET A 683 -34.94 9.84 8.74
CA MET A 683 -34.91 11.04 9.58
C MET A 683 -34.84 10.67 11.07
N ARG A 684 -35.66 9.71 11.54
CA ARG A 684 -35.60 9.24 12.94
C ARG A 684 -34.23 8.66 13.28
N ARG A 685 -33.63 7.86 12.39
CA ARG A 685 -32.27 7.33 12.59
C ARG A 685 -31.23 8.43 12.67
N ALA A 686 -31.34 9.46 11.83
CA ALA A 686 -30.44 10.60 11.88
C ALA A 686 -30.56 11.40 13.19
N GLN A 687 -31.78 11.63 13.67
CA GLN A 687 -32.04 12.26 14.98
C GLN A 687 -31.46 11.41 16.12
N ALA A 688 -31.61 10.10 16.06
CA ALA A 688 -30.99 9.19 17.01
C ALA A 688 -29.47 9.33 17.02
N ALA A 689 -28.85 9.34 15.84
CA ALA A 689 -27.40 9.51 15.70
C ALA A 689 -26.90 10.89 16.20
N GLU A 690 -27.68 11.94 16.01
CA GLU A 690 -27.36 13.27 16.53
C GLU A 690 -27.40 13.31 18.05
N ARG A 691 -28.50 12.82 18.68
CA ARG A 691 -28.60 12.68 20.13
C ARG A 691 -27.47 11.84 20.71
N ALA A 692 -27.10 10.73 20.04
CA ALA A 692 -25.98 9.90 20.47
C ALA A 692 -24.65 10.68 20.44
N ARG A 693 -24.39 11.46 19.39
CA ARG A 693 -23.21 12.35 19.36
C ARG A 693 -23.20 13.38 20.48
N ASN A 694 -24.35 14.01 20.76
CA ASN A 694 -24.51 14.96 21.87
C ASN A 694 -24.23 14.28 23.23
N GLY A 695 -24.81 13.10 23.43
CA GLY A 695 -24.58 12.29 24.63
C GLY A 695 -23.10 11.93 24.83
N LEU A 696 -22.39 11.53 23.78
CA LEU A 696 -20.96 11.25 23.82
C LEU A 696 -20.13 12.54 24.07
N GLY A 697 -20.58 13.69 23.57
CA GLY A 697 -19.99 15.01 23.86
C GLY A 697 -20.12 15.39 25.34
N LEU A 698 -21.30 15.20 25.90
CA LEU A 698 -21.58 15.41 27.32
C LEU A 698 -20.77 14.48 28.23
N ASN A 699 -20.64 13.22 27.84
CA ASN A 699 -19.78 12.27 28.54
C ASN A 699 -18.32 12.73 28.60
N ARG A 700 -17.76 13.22 27.49
CA ARG A 700 -16.40 13.77 27.43
C ARG A 700 -16.20 15.00 28.35
N SER A 701 -17.24 15.79 28.54
CA SER A 701 -17.25 16.93 29.46
C SER A 701 -17.60 16.59 30.90
N GLY A 702 -17.75 15.30 31.23
CA GLY A 702 -18.05 14.83 32.58
C GLY A 702 -19.53 14.97 33.00
N ARG A 703 -20.42 15.42 32.10
CA ARG A 703 -21.87 15.63 32.39
C ARG A 703 -22.64 14.31 32.19
N LEU A 704 -22.30 13.30 33.05
CA LEU A 704 -22.73 11.91 32.89
C LEU A 704 -24.26 11.72 32.91
N ALA A 705 -24.99 12.42 33.79
CA ALA A 705 -26.45 12.28 33.89
C ALA A 705 -27.14 12.73 32.59
N GLU A 706 -26.70 13.85 32.00
CA GLU A 706 -27.24 14.38 30.76
C GLU A 706 -26.83 13.50 29.57
N ALA A 707 -25.60 12.97 29.59
CA ALA A 707 -25.13 12.02 28.58
C ALA A 707 -26.00 10.75 28.55
N VAL A 708 -26.36 10.20 29.72
CA VAL A 708 -27.29 9.08 29.84
C VAL A 708 -28.64 9.42 29.22
N ALA A 709 -29.24 10.56 29.58
CA ALA A 709 -30.56 10.96 29.06
C ALA A 709 -30.58 11.11 27.54
N GLU A 710 -29.52 11.71 26.94
CA GLU A 710 -29.42 11.86 25.47
C GLU A 710 -29.28 10.49 24.77
N LEU A 711 -28.48 9.59 25.31
CA LEU A 711 -28.29 8.25 24.73
C LEU A 711 -29.47 7.33 24.94
N GLU A 712 -30.21 7.41 26.07
CA GLU A 712 -31.47 6.73 26.26
C GLU A 712 -32.53 7.19 25.22
N ALA A 713 -32.63 8.51 25.01
CA ALA A 713 -33.50 9.09 23.98
C ALA A 713 -33.09 8.66 22.56
N ALA A 714 -31.78 8.61 22.28
CA ALA A 714 -31.26 8.09 21.02
C ALA A 714 -31.62 6.63 20.79
N SER A 715 -31.47 5.78 21.83
CA SER A 715 -31.81 4.36 21.77
C SER A 715 -33.32 4.12 21.61
N ALA A 716 -34.15 5.03 22.12
CA ALA A 716 -35.61 4.98 21.92
C ALA A 716 -36.03 5.32 20.47
N LEU A 717 -35.31 6.26 19.82
CA LEU A 717 -35.55 6.64 18.41
C LEU A 717 -35.10 5.58 17.40
N ASP A 718 -34.02 4.85 17.70
CA ASP A 718 -33.45 3.79 16.84
C ASP A 718 -33.09 2.57 17.71
N PRO A 719 -34.10 1.79 18.13
CA PRO A 719 -33.92 0.69 19.09
C PRO A 719 -33.13 -0.49 18.54
N ASP A 720 -32.99 -0.62 17.24
CA ASP A 720 -32.20 -1.70 16.59
C ASP A 720 -30.74 -1.34 16.34
N ASN A 721 -30.34 -0.14 16.69
CA ASN A 721 -28.97 0.33 16.49
C ASN A 721 -28.04 -0.20 17.58
N ALA A 722 -27.30 -1.25 17.24
CA ALA A 722 -26.34 -1.88 18.14
C ALA A 722 -25.29 -0.90 18.66
N LYS A 723 -24.83 0.05 17.79
CA LYS A 723 -23.81 1.02 18.18
C LYS A 723 -24.30 1.99 19.24
N ILE A 724 -25.52 2.56 19.09
CA ILE A 724 -26.10 3.46 20.08
C ILE A 724 -26.28 2.77 21.43
N ARG A 725 -26.71 1.50 21.43
CA ARG A 725 -26.79 0.69 22.65
C ARG A 725 -25.43 0.48 23.29
N SER A 726 -24.41 0.19 22.49
CA SER A 726 -23.05 0.06 23.01
C SER A 726 -22.53 1.37 23.59
N ASP A 727 -22.75 2.49 22.91
CA ASP A 727 -22.36 3.82 23.40
C ASP A 727 -23.05 4.16 24.73
N LEU A 728 -24.36 3.82 24.88
CA LEU A 728 -25.11 3.94 26.14
C LEU A 728 -24.50 3.05 27.25
N GLY A 729 -24.14 1.80 26.88
CA GLY A 729 -23.45 0.89 27.78
C GLY A 729 -22.14 1.44 28.32
N PHE A 730 -21.34 2.10 27.49
CA PHE A 730 -20.13 2.79 27.94
C PHE A 730 -20.44 3.94 28.89
N VAL A 731 -21.43 4.76 28.61
CA VAL A 731 -21.77 5.89 29.50
C VAL A 731 -22.29 5.37 30.84
N TYR A 732 -23.08 4.29 30.88
CA TYR A 732 -23.43 3.63 32.14
C TYR A 732 -22.21 3.12 32.92
N LEU A 733 -21.20 2.56 32.21
CA LEU A 733 -19.94 2.13 32.81
C LEU A 733 -19.20 3.28 33.49
N PHE A 734 -19.14 4.46 32.84
CA PHE A 734 -18.54 5.67 33.41
C PHE A 734 -19.36 6.24 34.57
N ALA A 735 -20.68 6.12 34.51
CA ALA A 735 -21.60 6.51 35.59
C ALA A 735 -21.63 5.54 36.76
N GLY A 736 -20.86 4.45 36.71
CA GLY A 736 -20.83 3.44 37.79
C GLY A 736 -22.02 2.47 37.80
N ARG A 737 -22.91 2.51 36.79
CA ARG A 737 -24.09 1.66 36.62
C ARG A 737 -23.75 0.35 35.89
N MET A 738 -23.01 -0.56 36.60
CA MET A 738 -22.40 -1.74 35.97
C MET A 738 -23.43 -2.71 35.37
N GLU A 739 -24.54 -2.97 36.07
CA GLU A 739 -25.58 -3.88 35.59
C GLU A 739 -26.25 -3.37 34.31
N ASP A 740 -26.54 -2.06 34.28
CA ASP A 740 -27.08 -1.40 33.10
C ASP A 740 -26.09 -1.45 31.91
N ALA A 741 -24.81 -1.24 32.19
CA ALA A 741 -23.75 -1.34 31.18
C ALA A 741 -23.71 -2.77 30.57
N VAL A 742 -23.69 -3.82 31.39
CA VAL A 742 -23.71 -5.22 30.93
C VAL A 742 -24.95 -5.49 30.10
N ARG A 743 -26.12 -5.02 30.55
CA ARG A 743 -27.39 -5.22 29.86
C ARG A 743 -27.39 -4.58 28.47
N GLN A 744 -26.89 -3.33 28.34
CA GLN A 744 -26.86 -2.63 27.07
C GLN A 744 -25.82 -3.21 26.13
N GLN A 745 -24.66 -3.61 26.61
CA GLN A 745 -23.64 -4.24 25.77
C GLN A 745 -24.11 -5.60 25.23
N ARG A 746 -24.75 -6.43 26.06
CA ARG A 746 -25.36 -7.69 25.59
C ARG A 746 -26.49 -7.45 24.57
N ALA A 747 -27.35 -6.49 24.82
CA ALA A 747 -28.38 -6.11 23.86
C ALA A 747 -27.82 -5.56 22.53
N ALA A 748 -26.67 -4.93 22.56
CA ALA A 748 -25.94 -4.54 21.34
C ALA A 748 -25.44 -5.77 20.59
N LEU A 749 -24.82 -6.74 21.29
CA LEU A 749 -24.28 -7.98 20.70
C LEU A 749 -25.38 -8.93 20.18
N GLU A 750 -26.57 -8.90 20.74
CA GLU A 750 -27.74 -9.62 20.20
C GLU A 750 -28.12 -9.11 18.80
N ARG A 751 -27.90 -7.83 18.52
CA ARG A 751 -28.20 -7.20 17.22
C ARG A 751 -27.05 -7.29 16.25
N ASP A 752 -25.83 -7.08 16.75
CA ASP A 752 -24.61 -7.23 15.98
C ASP A 752 -23.55 -7.99 16.79
N PRO A 753 -23.47 -9.32 16.63
CA PRO A 753 -22.47 -10.16 17.27
C PRO A 753 -21.03 -9.87 16.89
N ARG A 754 -20.81 -9.04 15.87
CA ARG A 754 -19.48 -8.64 15.39
C ARG A 754 -19.11 -7.21 15.78
N LEU A 755 -19.90 -6.53 16.59
CA LEU A 755 -19.61 -5.20 17.07
C LEU A 755 -18.48 -5.26 18.12
N ALA A 756 -17.24 -5.10 17.64
CA ALA A 756 -16.05 -5.21 18.48
C ALA A 756 -16.11 -4.27 19.70
N GLN A 757 -16.55 -3.03 19.50
CA GLN A 757 -16.73 -2.06 20.59
C GLN A 757 -17.60 -2.60 21.74
N ALA A 758 -18.68 -3.34 21.43
CA ALA A 758 -19.56 -3.90 22.44
C ALA A 758 -18.89 -5.03 23.24
N HIS A 759 -18.08 -5.88 22.58
CA HIS A 759 -17.25 -6.86 23.27
C HIS A 759 -16.27 -6.20 24.24
N TYR A 760 -15.59 -5.11 23.81
CA TYR A 760 -14.69 -4.37 24.68
C TYR A 760 -15.42 -3.75 25.87
N GLY A 761 -16.58 -3.10 25.64
CA GLY A 761 -17.40 -2.51 26.71
C GLY A 761 -17.96 -3.54 27.68
N LEU A 762 -18.40 -4.70 27.18
CA LEU A 762 -18.84 -5.82 28.02
C LEU A 762 -17.69 -6.37 28.85
N GLY A 763 -16.50 -6.56 28.24
CA GLY A 763 -15.31 -6.98 28.94
C GLY A 763 -14.94 -6.04 30.09
N GLN A 764 -14.97 -4.72 29.88
CA GLN A 764 -14.73 -3.73 30.95
C GLN A 764 -15.79 -3.75 32.05
N ALA A 765 -17.06 -3.92 31.70
CA ALA A 765 -18.16 -3.97 32.66
C ALA A 765 -18.08 -5.23 33.55
N LEU A 766 -17.80 -6.38 32.92
CA LEU A 766 -17.60 -7.66 33.64
C LEU A 766 -16.36 -7.62 34.55
N GLU A 767 -15.27 -7.03 34.11
CA GLU A 767 -14.05 -6.89 34.89
C GLU A 767 -14.31 -6.05 36.15
N LYS A 768 -14.93 -4.87 35.99
CA LYS A 768 -15.31 -4.01 37.11
C LYS A 768 -16.35 -4.65 38.04
N GLY A 769 -17.22 -5.51 37.50
CA GLY A 769 -18.18 -6.32 38.22
C GLY A 769 -17.59 -7.57 38.91
N GLY A 770 -16.29 -7.86 38.71
CA GLY A 770 -15.59 -8.99 39.34
C GLY A 770 -15.56 -10.28 38.51
N ASP A 771 -16.24 -10.37 37.37
CA ASP A 771 -16.18 -11.52 36.47
C ASP A 771 -14.96 -11.42 35.53
N GLY A 772 -13.80 -11.72 36.09
CA GLY A 772 -12.56 -11.67 35.31
C GLY A 772 -12.44 -12.76 34.22
N GLN A 773 -13.21 -13.86 34.30
CA GLN A 773 -13.21 -14.89 33.27
C GLN A 773 -14.06 -14.48 32.08
N GLY A 774 -15.23 -13.94 32.33
CA GLY A 774 -16.09 -13.35 31.32
C GLY A 774 -15.38 -12.21 30.59
N ALA A 775 -14.77 -11.30 31.36
CA ALA A 775 -14.01 -10.18 30.80
C ALA A 775 -12.90 -10.63 29.81
N ARG A 776 -12.11 -11.65 30.15
CA ARG A 776 -11.05 -12.18 29.26
C ARG A 776 -11.60 -12.76 27.96
N ARG A 777 -12.77 -13.41 27.99
CA ARG A 777 -13.41 -13.95 26.78
C ARG A 777 -13.83 -12.82 25.85
N GLU A 778 -14.44 -11.78 26.40
CA GLU A 778 -14.90 -10.63 25.63
C GLU A 778 -13.72 -9.81 25.05
N PHE A 779 -12.66 -9.62 25.80
CA PHE A 779 -11.43 -8.97 25.30
C PHE A 779 -10.72 -9.79 24.21
N ALA A 780 -10.73 -11.12 24.31
CA ALA A 780 -10.19 -11.97 23.27
C ALA A 780 -11.00 -11.86 21.97
N GLU A 781 -12.32 -11.79 22.07
CA GLU A 781 -13.20 -11.61 20.92
C GLU A 781 -13.03 -10.22 20.29
N TYR A 782 -12.92 -9.17 21.10
CA TYR A 782 -12.55 -7.84 20.61
C TYR A 782 -11.24 -7.87 19.82
N ALA A 783 -10.18 -8.47 20.37
CA ALA A 783 -8.88 -8.54 19.72
C ALA A 783 -8.89 -9.40 18.43
N ARG A 784 -9.81 -10.36 18.34
CA ARG A 784 -10.05 -11.16 17.12
C ARG A 784 -10.76 -10.35 16.03
N LEU A 785 -11.71 -9.51 16.42
CA LEU A 785 -12.49 -8.68 15.51
C LEU A 785 -11.72 -7.45 15.03
N GLU A 786 -10.93 -6.83 15.91
CA GLU A 786 -10.15 -5.62 15.66
C GLU A 786 -8.65 -5.84 15.93
N PRO A 787 -7.99 -6.75 15.23
CA PRO A 787 -6.60 -7.13 15.52
C PRO A 787 -5.59 -5.98 15.34
N ARG A 788 -5.98 -4.93 14.59
CA ARG A 788 -5.15 -3.75 14.28
C ARG A 788 -5.38 -2.58 15.22
N SER A 789 -6.36 -2.67 16.12
CA SER A 789 -6.65 -1.57 17.03
C SER A 789 -5.56 -1.42 18.11
N TYR A 790 -5.36 -0.18 18.57
CA TYR A 790 -4.48 0.10 19.72
C TYR A 790 -4.84 -0.73 20.96
N LEU A 791 -6.14 -0.88 21.24
CA LEU A 791 -6.60 -1.65 22.38
C LEU A 791 -6.26 -3.15 22.24
N ALA A 792 -6.40 -3.73 21.06
CA ALA A 792 -6.00 -5.11 20.81
C ALA A 792 -4.48 -5.30 20.92
N TRP A 793 -3.69 -4.34 20.43
CA TRP A 793 -2.24 -4.33 20.63
C TRP A 793 -1.89 -4.27 22.12
N ARG A 794 -2.51 -3.35 22.89
CA ARG A 794 -2.31 -3.21 24.31
C ARG A 794 -2.68 -4.47 25.10
N LEU A 795 -3.78 -5.13 24.74
CA LEU A 795 -4.20 -6.39 25.36
C LEU A 795 -3.21 -7.54 25.09
N ARG A 796 -2.49 -7.52 23.97
CA ARG A 796 -1.44 -8.50 23.65
C ARG A 796 -0.12 -8.25 24.39
N GLU A 797 0.29 -7.00 24.51
CA GLU A 797 1.56 -6.62 25.18
C GLU A 797 1.48 -6.72 26.70
N THR A 798 0.29 -6.68 27.26
CA THR A 798 0.07 -6.77 28.72
C THR A 798 -0.93 -7.87 29.08
N PRO A 799 -0.58 -9.18 28.89
CA PRO A 799 -1.50 -10.27 29.20
C PRO A 799 -1.90 -10.38 30.69
N ALA A 800 -1.15 -9.72 31.60
CA ALA A 800 -1.37 -9.69 33.04
C ALA A 800 -1.83 -8.32 33.56
N ALA A 801 -1.92 -7.30 32.72
CA ALA A 801 -2.31 -5.94 33.13
C ALA A 801 -3.66 -5.56 32.54
N LEU A 802 -4.68 -6.30 32.91
CA LEU A 802 -6.02 -5.73 33.01
C LEU A 802 -5.94 -4.59 34.06
N PRO A 803 -6.55 -3.44 33.85
CA PRO A 803 -6.27 -2.24 34.61
C PRO A 803 -6.48 -2.45 36.10
N ARG A 804 -5.38 -2.63 36.81
CA ARG A 804 -5.41 -2.40 38.25
C ARG A 804 -5.52 -0.90 38.46
N ARG A 805 -6.64 -0.47 39.04
CA ARG A 805 -6.98 0.83 39.64
C ARG A 805 -5.98 1.96 39.31
N HIS A 806 -6.45 3.05 38.71
CA HIS A 806 -5.82 4.36 38.82
C HIS A 806 -5.45 4.67 40.28
N ARG A 807 -4.25 4.36 40.69
CA ARG A 807 -3.58 5.06 41.76
C ARG A 807 -2.84 6.22 41.06
N ASN A 808 -3.27 7.44 41.37
CA ASN A 808 -2.47 8.63 41.18
C ASN A 808 -1.06 8.36 41.69
N SER A 809 -0.12 8.22 40.80
CA SER A 809 1.29 8.32 41.07
C SER A 809 1.99 8.91 39.87
N SER A 810 2.07 10.23 39.92
CA SER A 810 3.09 11.00 39.21
C SER A 810 4.48 10.53 39.61
N ARG A 811 5.00 9.51 38.97
CA ARG A 811 6.46 9.23 38.92
C ARG A 811 6.74 8.47 37.60
N PRO A 812 7.66 8.96 36.75
CA PRO A 812 8.05 8.30 35.53
C PRO A 812 8.82 7.00 35.86
N ARG A 813 8.36 5.85 35.38
CA ARG A 813 9.14 4.63 35.38
C ARG A 813 10.27 4.75 34.37
N ARG A 814 11.49 4.74 34.84
CA ARG A 814 12.71 4.54 34.04
C ARG A 814 12.68 3.12 33.46
N LEU A 815 12.97 3.00 32.16
CA LEU A 815 13.22 1.73 31.52
C LEU A 815 14.42 1.02 32.18
N PRO A 816 14.42 -0.32 32.26
CA PRO A 816 15.52 -1.05 32.85
C PRO A 816 16.75 -1.01 31.94
N HIS A 817 17.82 -0.40 32.41
CA HIS A 817 19.15 -0.60 31.88
C HIS A 817 19.62 -2.02 32.24
N GLY A 818 20.23 -2.72 31.28
CA GLY A 818 20.76 -4.06 31.39
C GLY A 818 21.75 -4.19 32.54
N HIS A 819 21.67 -5.32 33.22
CA HIS A 819 22.61 -5.74 34.23
C HIS A 819 23.95 -6.17 33.61
N GLU A 820 25.04 -5.53 34.01
CA GLU A 820 26.34 -6.19 34.05
C GLU A 820 27.02 -5.90 35.39
N GLY A 821 27.33 -6.99 36.05
CA GLY A 821 28.53 -7.35 36.80
C GLY A 821 29.04 -6.42 37.89
N ARG A 822 28.61 -6.74 39.10
CA ARG A 822 29.41 -6.42 40.34
C ARG A 822 30.73 -7.18 40.30
N ARG A 823 31.87 -6.48 40.51
CA ARG A 823 32.92 -6.92 41.44
C ARG A 823 33.64 -5.71 42.04
N ALA A 824 33.81 -5.78 43.31
CA ALA A 824 34.41 -4.82 44.23
C ALA A 824 35.93 -4.75 44.06
N SER A 825 36.52 -3.60 44.29
CA SER A 825 37.63 -3.48 45.24
C SER A 825 37.95 -2.03 45.57
N GLN A 826 38.23 -1.86 46.82
CA GLN A 826 38.64 -0.72 47.59
C GLN A 826 39.86 0.05 47.02
N GLY A 827 39.88 1.34 47.28
CA GLY A 827 41.17 1.88 47.74
C GLY A 827 41.58 3.20 47.11
N THR A 828 41.55 4.24 47.99
CA THR A 828 42.52 5.30 48.13
C THR A 828 42.46 6.60 47.32
N ARG A 829 42.44 7.66 48.09
CA ARG A 829 42.57 9.10 47.85
C ARG A 829 43.87 9.48 47.17
N ALA A 830 43.80 10.56 46.45
CA ALA A 830 44.67 11.75 46.31
C ALA A 830 44.53 12.26 44.89
N GLY A 831 44.10 13.48 44.56
CA GLY A 831 44.77 14.71 44.93
C GLY A 831 45.50 15.27 43.72
N VAL A 832 45.19 16.54 43.37
CA VAL A 832 46.05 17.49 42.64
C VAL A 832 45.81 17.68 41.14
N THR A 833 45.16 18.79 40.81
CA THR A 833 45.50 19.92 39.90
C THR A 833 46.18 19.65 38.57
N GLY A 834 45.69 20.36 37.57
CA GLY A 834 46.56 20.96 36.54
C GLY A 834 46.06 20.84 35.11
N ASP A 835 45.36 21.81 34.62
CA ASP A 835 45.67 22.73 33.50
C ASP A 835 46.09 22.20 32.12
N ALA A 836 45.54 22.94 31.14
CA ALA A 836 46.07 23.25 29.82
C ALA A 836 45.61 22.44 28.59
N ASP A 837 44.64 23.03 27.94
CA ASP A 837 44.74 23.57 26.57
C ASP A 837 45.45 22.73 25.48
N ARG A 838 44.72 22.35 24.45
CA ARG A 838 45.18 22.44 23.07
C ARG A 838 44.04 22.21 22.04
N SER A 839 43.64 23.34 21.48
CA SER A 839 43.00 23.49 20.21
C SER A 839 43.77 22.77 19.11
N THR A 840 43.07 22.07 18.22
CA THR A 840 43.52 21.92 16.83
C THR A 840 42.32 22.03 15.87
N ALA A 841 42.38 23.08 15.11
CA ALA A 841 41.51 23.45 14.00
C ALA A 841 41.65 22.43 12.85
N LEU A 842 40.54 22.03 12.28
CA LEU A 842 40.53 21.47 10.93
C LEU A 842 39.77 22.42 9.99
N ARG A 843 40.55 22.87 9.00
CA ARG A 843 40.23 23.87 7.98
C ARG A 843 39.10 23.37 7.07
N ARG A 844 38.18 24.28 6.79
CA ARG A 844 37.23 24.24 5.66
C ARG A 844 37.98 24.47 4.34
N HIS A 845 37.64 23.66 3.32
CA HIS A 845 37.81 24.08 1.93
C HIS A 845 36.48 23.93 1.21
N PRO A 846 36.06 24.92 0.41
CA PRO A 846 34.84 24.88 -0.35
C PRO A 846 35.10 24.27 -1.73
N VAL A 847 34.15 23.50 -2.24
CA VAL A 847 34.10 23.12 -3.65
C VAL A 847 32.73 23.51 -4.22
N ARG A 848 32.81 24.18 -5.39
CA ARG A 848 31.75 24.70 -6.23
C ARG A 848 30.71 23.60 -6.65
#